data_76d5acd73c91e9a5a40047774bcbdc8b
#
_entry.id   76d5acd73c91e9a5a40047774bcbdc8b
#
_cell.length_a   1.000
_cell.length_b   1.000
_cell.length_c   1.000
_cell.angle_alpha   90.00
_cell.angle_beta   90.00
_cell.angle_gamma   90.00
#
_symmetry.space_group_name_H-M   'P 1'
#
loop_
_entity.id
_entity.type
_entity.pdbx_description
1 polymer ?
#
loop_
_entity_poly.entity_id
_entity_poly.type
_entity_poly.pdbx_seq_one_letter_code
_entity_poly.pdbx_strand_id
1 'polypeptide(L)'
;MSTFDPSEYNFAELSLKDLADAREDFHLHLMKKKNVVATALGYYRIRKAEKWPTAENPHPDNSGFKSTARTLENSEIRPYSWPAILVFVDTWENPQALISDSSAIIPKTYYLKNGKAVPICVIESKKQDRVTSDVDIDGLHFPTNIISGGFPLMTEVQGRDHIASFGCLVTDGHYTYALTNRHVTGDPGSEITTFLDGKETVVGEASELQIGRVLFNEIYPDFPAQKTYLNMDIGLMRVNDVNQWKAEILEIGEMGRLIDINNDNISLKLVGQPVIGYGAVSGKKIIGELQALFYRYKSVGGFDYVSDFLIGPAAGQPVGELNVHHGDSGTLLLVDCPEGGEPLGILWGMHEFIENAGKKVQPYILGTFLSNVCNYLDVEIVRDWNLGQVNTWGSVGHFKIGAYACELVKANTKCSTFLMANQKNIGYTDLDMTGGKMVPGKVPHGTFVPLADVPDIIWRNDPRRKADESNHFADMDEHNPAVMNDQSLLKLNEDLNFITIEQWLAFDKEMDIADPVYKTEKDGTKTLRPRRGALPFRIWQCYNQMIKSLKAGNLKEYLVAGGIMSHYAGDACQPLHISYLHHGETVKEMGVHSDYETGLIAAKMADLFPMIHALGQEVNDAELIGPHGKDAAVHIISLMRNTIAAFPPMEVLESWRNAKGRGKTEKMWAELNDKTAATMATGAHALAILWQSAWKHGNGDALPTEALIELKQADLIKLYSDLTFIPSYTLDDVEAYKAVCW
;
A
#
# COMPACT_ATOMS: atom_id res chain seq x y z
N MET A 1 38.55 30.26 -38.73
CA MET A 1 37.55 29.78 -37.77
C MET A 1 36.31 29.44 -38.55
N SER A 2 36.01 28.17 -38.77
CA SER A 2 34.77 27.76 -39.42
C SER A 2 33.62 28.30 -38.61
N THR A 3 32.73 29.04 -39.23
CA THR A 3 31.47 29.45 -38.63
C THR A 3 30.67 28.18 -38.30
N PHE A 4 30.45 27.94 -37.01
CA PHE A 4 29.57 26.88 -36.58
C PHE A 4 28.19 27.06 -37.23
N ASP A 5 27.80 26.16 -38.09
CA ASP A 5 26.46 26.12 -38.66
C ASP A 5 25.63 25.10 -37.84
N PRO A 6 24.65 25.55 -37.04
CA PRO A 6 23.78 24.63 -36.26
C PRO A 6 22.97 23.70 -37.16
N SER A 7 22.81 24.00 -38.45
CA SER A 7 22.07 23.16 -39.40
C SER A 7 22.78 21.88 -39.78
N GLU A 8 24.12 21.77 -39.52
CA GLU A 8 24.89 20.56 -39.76
C GLU A 8 24.69 19.45 -38.71
N TYR A 9 24.05 19.74 -37.55
CA TYR A 9 23.89 18.85 -36.46
C TYR A 9 22.41 18.71 -36.03
N ASN A 10 21.92 17.50 -35.96
CA ASN A 10 20.57 17.20 -35.47
C ASN A 10 20.55 17.09 -33.94
N PHE A 11 20.53 18.20 -33.24
CA PHE A 11 20.53 18.22 -31.77
C PHE A 11 19.27 17.64 -31.15
N ALA A 12 18.15 17.52 -31.89
CA ALA A 12 16.90 16.93 -31.40
C ALA A 12 17.02 15.42 -31.13
N GLU A 13 17.99 14.77 -31.76
CA GLU A 13 18.23 13.30 -31.58
C GLU A 13 19.12 12.97 -30.37
N LEU A 14 19.64 13.98 -29.66
CA LEU A 14 20.47 13.71 -28.49
C LEU A 14 19.63 13.10 -27.33
N SER A 15 20.09 11.99 -26.80
CA SER A 15 19.52 11.33 -25.65
C SER A 15 20.04 11.93 -24.32
N LEU A 16 19.35 11.63 -23.21
CA LEU A 16 19.84 11.99 -21.87
C LEU A 16 21.24 11.42 -21.62
N LYS A 17 21.53 10.20 -22.14
CA LYS A 17 22.84 9.55 -22.03
C LYS A 17 23.92 10.33 -22.80
N ASP A 18 23.64 10.81 -24.03
CA ASP A 18 24.60 11.62 -24.75
C ASP A 18 24.98 12.90 -24.00
N LEU A 19 24.00 13.51 -23.34
CA LEU A 19 24.26 14.69 -22.50
C LEU A 19 25.08 14.34 -21.26
N ALA A 20 24.80 13.18 -20.64
CA ALA A 20 25.53 12.71 -19.46
C ALA A 20 26.98 12.36 -19.81
N ASP A 21 27.21 11.66 -20.94
CA ASP A 21 28.56 11.33 -21.46
C ASP A 21 29.36 12.61 -21.74
N ALA A 22 28.77 13.59 -22.42
CA ALA A 22 29.42 14.87 -22.70
C ALA A 22 29.71 15.66 -21.41
N ARG A 23 28.77 15.70 -20.47
CA ARG A 23 28.99 16.36 -19.18
C ARG A 23 30.14 15.73 -18.41
N GLU A 24 30.22 14.40 -18.35
CA GLU A 24 31.27 13.72 -17.60
C GLU A 24 32.67 13.92 -18.24
N ASP A 25 32.78 13.78 -19.56
CA ASP A 25 34.03 14.02 -20.29
C ASP A 25 34.60 15.45 -20.07
N PHE A 26 33.75 16.44 -19.92
CA PHE A 26 34.14 17.82 -19.73
C PHE A 26 33.87 18.41 -18.35
N HIS A 27 33.44 17.61 -17.40
CA HIS A 27 33.02 18.08 -16.07
C HIS A 27 34.11 18.86 -15.32
N LEU A 28 35.31 18.29 -15.24
CA LEU A 28 36.44 18.97 -14.59
C LEU A 28 36.81 20.30 -15.26
N HIS A 29 36.71 20.36 -16.59
CA HIS A 29 36.93 21.58 -17.34
C HIS A 29 35.89 22.64 -16.99
N LEU A 30 34.61 22.28 -16.87
CA LEU A 30 33.56 23.23 -16.48
C LEU A 30 33.72 23.68 -15.03
N MET A 31 33.93 22.76 -14.09
CA MET A 31 33.97 23.06 -12.66
C MET A 31 35.24 23.80 -12.22
N LYS A 32 36.30 23.82 -13.04
CA LYS A 32 37.49 24.70 -12.82
C LYS A 32 37.23 26.17 -13.13
N LYS A 33 36.19 26.49 -13.87
CA LYS A 33 35.83 27.87 -14.16
C LYS A 33 35.26 28.53 -12.90
N LYS A 34 35.79 29.71 -12.54
CA LYS A 34 35.47 30.39 -11.29
C LYS A 34 33.97 30.66 -11.08
N ASN A 35 33.29 30.90 -12.18
CA ASN A 35 31.91 31.37 -12.20
C ASN A 35 30.87 30.24 -12.32
N VAL A 36 31.30 28.97 -12.53
CA VAL A 36 30.40 27.83 -12.65
C VAL A 36 30.09 27.28 -11.28
N VAL A 37 28.79 27.26 -10.94
CA VAL A 37 28.26 26.80 -9.64
C VAL A 37 27.60 25.44 -9.68
N ALA A 38 27.01 25.09 -10.84
CA ALA A 38 26.35 23.78 -11.03
C ALA A 38 26.20 23.45 -12.52
N THR A 39 25.87 22.17 -12.79
CA THR A 39 25.48 21.70 -14.14
C THR A 39 24.24 20.82 -14.01
N ALA A 40 23.40 20.77 -15.07
CA ALA A 40 22.27 19.85 -15.17
C ALA A 40 22.06 19.40 -16.60
N LEU A 41 21.15 18.46 -16.81
CA LEU A 41 20.76 17.97 -18.14
C LEU A 41 19.31 18.34 -18.40
N GLY A 42 19.02 18.90 -19.59
CA GLY A 42 17.69 19.36 -19.91
C GLY A 42 17.58 19.85 -21.34
N TYR A 43 16.71 20.81 -21.56
CA TYR A 43 16.54 21.45 -22.84
C TYR A 43 17.13 22.86 -22.88
N TYR A 44 17.61 23.26 -24.05
CA TYR A 44 18.13 24.61 -24.26
C TYR A 44 17.03 25.63 -24.01
N ARG A 45 17.28 26.56 -23.10
CA ARG A 45 16.31 27.59 -22.71
C ARG A 45 16.42 28.81 -23.58
N ILE A 46 15.27 29.28 -24.07
CA ILE A 46 15.17 30.45 -24.94
C ILE A 46 14.61 31.59 -24.11
N ARG A 47 15.20 32.79 -24.22
CA ARG A 47 14.68 33.94 -23.47
C ARG A 47 13.26 34.27 -23.92
N LYS A 48 12.37 34.52 -22.97
CA LYS A 48 10.95 34.83 -23.25
C LYS A 48 10.79 36.04 -24.21
N ALA A 49 11.71 37.01 -24.15
CA ALA A 49 11.73 38.14 -25.00
C ALA A 49 12.20 37.87 -26.46
N GLU A 50 12.84 36.72 -26.71
CA GLU A 50 13.28 36.36 -28.07
C GLU A 50 12.05 36.07 -28.95
N LYS A 51 12.08 36.61 -30.19
CA LYS A 51 11.01 36.45 -31.16
C LYS A 51 10.85 35.01 -31.57
N TRP A 52 9.61 34.55 -31.70
CA TRP A 52 9.29 33.23 -32.18
C TRP A 52 9.50 33.10 -33.68
N PRO A 53 9.99 31.98 -34.22
CA PRO A 53 9.93 31.67 -35.63
C PRO A 53 8.49 31.67 -36.13
N THR A 54 8.24 32.24 -37.28
CA THR A 54 6.94 32.21 -37.98
C THR A 54 7.13 31.69 -39.39
N ALA A 55 6.04 31.30 -40.06
CA ALA A 55 6.10 30.88 -41.47
C ALA A 55 6.67 32.02 -42.40
N GLU A 56 6.40 33.26 -42.04
CA GLU A 56 6.85 34.45 -42.78
C GLU A 56 8.29 34.84 -42.42
N ASN A 57 8.73 34.52 -41.19
CA ASN A 57 10.08 34.79 -40.69
C ASN A 57 10.61 33.61 -39.88
N PRO A 58 11.09 32.56 -40.55
CA PRO A 58 11.57 31.35 -39.85
C PRO A 58 12.86 31.56 -39.05
N HIS A 59 13.61 32.67 -39.35
CA HIS A 59 14.86 33.01 -38.67
C HIS A 59 14.83 34.47 -38.17
N PRO A 60 14.02 34.78 -37.13
CA PRO A 60 13.92 36.12 -36.60
C PRO A 60 15.26 36.59 -36.04
N ASP A 61 15.60 37.88 -36.27
CA ASP A 61 16.82 38.47 -35.69
C ASP A 61 16.64 38.63 -34.16
N ASN A 62 17.32 37.80 -33.42
CA ASN A 62 17.41 37.80 -31.95
C ASN A 62 18.83 38.23 -31.47
N SER A 63 19.65 38.83 -32.34
CA SER A 63 21.04 39.21 -32.01
C SER A 63 21.13 40.18 -30.83
N GLY A 64 20.16 41.09 -30.68
CA GLY A 64 20.08 42.03 -29.56
C GLY A 64 19.99 41.41 -28.17
N PHE A 65 19.52 40.15 -28.08
CA PHE A 65 19.39 39.45 -26.80
C PHE A 65 20.64 38.66 -26.38
N LYS A 66 21.64 38.51 -27.24
CA LYS A 66 22.87 37.73 -27.00
C LYS A 66 23.70 38.26 -25.83
N SER A 67 23.65 39.58 -25.59
CA SER A 67 24.36 40.26 -24.48
C SER A 67 23.58 40.27 -23.18
N THR A 68 22.31 39.91 -23.18
CA THR A 68 21.44 39.89 -21.96
C THR A 68 21.62 38.59 -21.22
N ALA A 69 21.75 38.67 -19.89
CA ALA A 69 21.78 37.48 -19.04
C ALA A 69 20.54 36.57 -19.32
N ARG A 70 20.78 35.28 -19.36
CA ARG A 70 19.71 34.27 -19.37
C ARG A 70 19.57 33.71 -17.97
N THR A 71 18.40 33.83 -17.35
CA THR A 71 18.05 33.24 -16.06
C THR A 71 16.97 32.20 -16.25
N LEU A 72 16.69 31.39 -15.20
CA LEU A 72 15.58 30.48 -15.25
C LEU A 72 14.24 31.24 -15.34
N GLU A 73 14.12 32.39 -14.68
CA GLU A 73 12.93 33.25 -14.72
C GLU A 73 12.64 33.81 -16.10
N ASN A 74 13.66 34.39 -16.79
CA ASN A 74 13.48 35.10 -18.03
C ASN A 74 13.55 34.23 -19.29
N SER A 75 13.70 32.91 -19.11
CA SER A 75 13.80 31.94 -20.20
C SER A 75 12.82 30.77 -20.00
N GLU A 76 12.51 30.12 -21.11
CA GLU A 76 11.54 29.04 -21.17
C GLU A 76 12.00 27.96 -22.14
N ILE A 77 11.42 26.73 -22.00
CA ILE A 77 11.55 25.67 -22.98
C ILE A 77 10.44 25.87 -24.01
N ARG A 78 10.79 25.89 -25.30
CA ARG A 78 9.85 26.02 -26.42
C ARG A 78 9.77 24.69 -27.19
N PRO A 79 8.71 24.42 -27.96
CA PRO A 79 8.57 23.17 -28.72
C PRO A 79 9.76 22.84 -29.64
N TYR A 80 10.54 23.84 -30.03
CA TYR A 80 11.73 23.66 -30.83
C TYR A 80 13.05 23.75 -30.04
N SER A 81 12.98 23.72 -28.70
CA SER A 81 14.18 23.59 -27.87
C SER A 81 14.79 22.22 -28.03
N TRP A 82 16.10 22.13 -28.11
CA TRP A 82 16.84 20.89 -28.22
C TRP A 82 17.51 20.48 -26.91
N PRO A 83 17.83 19.20 -26.72
CA PRO A 83 18.59 18.72 -25.57
C PRO A 83 19.93 19.48 -25.40
N ALA A 84 20.28 19.82 -24.17
CA ALA A 84 21.48 20.60 -23.85
C ALA A 84 22.00 20.34 -22.44
N ILE A 85 23.30 20.54 -22.24
CA ILE A 85 23.86 20.65 -20.89
C ILE A 85 23.58 22.08 -20.39
N LEU A 86 22.92 22.18 -19.24
CA LEU A 86 22.67 23.44 -18.55
C LEU A 86 23.88 23.75 -17.65
N VAL A 87 24.48 24.88 -17.79
CA VAL A 87 25.62 25.35 -16.98
C VAL A 87 25.18 26.60 -16.21
N PHE A 88 25.11 26.46 -14.91
CA PHE A 88 24.71 27.52 -14.00
C PHE A 88 25.93 28.33 -13.58
N VAL A 89 25.85 29.64 -13.75
CA VAL A 89 26.92 30.59 -13.41
C VAL A 89 26.42 31.61 -12.38
N ASP A 90 27.30 32.00 -11.44
CA ASP A 90 26.94 33.00 -10.44
C ASP A 90 26.65 34.39 -11.05
N THR A 91 27.41 34.75 -12.07
CA THR A 91 27.27 36.05 -12.77
C THR A 91 27.36 35.86 -14.28
N TRP A 92 26.45 36.48 -15.02
CA TRP A 92 26.51 36.49 -16.47
C TRP A 92 27.62 37.43 -16.95
N GLU A 93 28.57 36.88 -17.69
CA GLU A 93 29.64 37.65 -18.30
C GLU A 93 29.46 37.68 -19.83
N ASN A 94 29.55 38.90 -20.40
CA ASN A 94 29.48 39.03 -21.86
C ASN A 94 30.70 38.37 -22.49
N PRO A 95 30.53 37.45 -23.47
CA PRO A 95 31.66 36.80 -24.16
C PRO A 95 32.70 37.79 -24.73
N GLN A 96 32.29 39.00 -25.09
CA GLN A 96 33.20 40.05 -25.58
C GLN A 96 34.11 40.62 -24.47
N ALA A 97 33.64 40.67 -23.25
CA ALA A 97 34.43 41.09 -22.09
C ALA A 97 35.44 40.02 -21.64
N LEU A 98 35.18 38.74 -21.96
CA LEU A 98 36.02 37.61 -21.63
C LEU A 98 37.19 37.37 -22.60
N ILE A 99 37.36 38.18 -23.64
CA ILE A 99 38.45 38.03 -24.64
C ILE A 99 39.83 38.10 -23.97
N SER A 100 39.95 38.82 -22.85
CA SER A 100 41.19 38.92 -22.07
C SER A 100 41.49 37.70 -21.19
N ASP A 101 40.46 36.86 -20.85
CA ASP A 101 40.63 35.65 -20.07
C ASP A 101 39.89 34.49 -20.77
N SER A 102 40.58 33.84 -21.70
CA SER A 102 40.04 32.70 -22.44
C SER A 102 39.71 31.50 -21.55
N SER A 103 40.29 31.42 -20.34
CA SER A 103 40.02 30.34 -19.37
C SER A 103 38.62 30.44 -18.76
N ALA A 104 38.01 31.62 -18.73
CA ALA A 104 36.67 31.85 -18.21
C ALA A 104 35.58 31.54 -19.23
N ILE A 105 35.90 31.47 -20.51
CA ILE A 105 34.93 31.25 -21.58
C ILE A 105 34.33 29.83 -21.49
N ILE A 106 32.97 29.72 -21.38
CA ILE A 106 32.24 28.47 -21.49
C ILE A 106 31.98 28.21 -22.98
N PRO A 107 32.36 27.01 -23.51
CA PRO A 107 32.09 26.66 -24.90
C PRO A 107 30.57 26.63 -25.18
N LYS A 108 30.17 26.92 -26.42
CA LYS A 108 28.76 26.78 -26.82
C LYS A 108 28.36 25.36 -27.11
N THR A 109 29.34 24.50 -27.42
CA THR A 109 29.13 23.12 -27.86
C THR A 109 30.32 22.28 -27.44
N TYR A 110 30.05 21.05 -26.98
CA TYR A 110 31.06 20.01 -26.83
C TYR A 110 30.97 19.02 -27.98
N TYR A 111 32.13 18.53 -28.41
CA TYR A 111 32.24 17.54 -29.48
C TYR A 111 32.69 16.21 -28.86
N LEU A 112 31.87 15.21 -28.97
CA LEU A 112 32.16 13.87 -28.45
C LEU A 112 33.02 13.07 -29.43
N LYS A 113 33.71 12.06 -28.93
CA LYS A 113 34.56 11.15 -29.73
C LYS A 113 33.76 10.40 -30.81
N ASN A 114 32.48 10.18 -30.61
CA ASN A 114 31.56 9.54 -31.53
C ASN A 114 31.04 10.48 -32.65
N GLY A 115 31.53 11.70 -32.72
CA GLY A 115 31.14 12.69 -33.71
C GLY A 115 29.89 13.51 -33.38
N LYS A 116 29.21 13.21 -32.27
CA LYS A 116 28.06 14.02 -31.82
C LYS A 116 28.51 15.35 -31.27
N ALA A 117 27.71 16.38 -31.50
CA ALA A 117 27.87 17.70 -30.92
C ALA A 117 26.79 17.96 -29.89
N VAL A 118 27.16 18.38 -28.68
CA VAL A 118 26.24 18.60 -27.54
C VAL A 118 26.22 20.07 -27.18
N PRO A 119 25.10 20.80 -27.34
CA PRO A 119 25.01 22.22 -27.04
C PRO A 119 25.02 22.49 -25.53
N ILE A 120 25.52 23.68 -25.17
CA ILE A 120 25.59 24.16 -23.80
C ILE A 120 24.70 25.38 -23.65
N CYS A 121 23.83 25.38 -22.66
CA CYS A 121 22.98 26.49 -22.31
C CYS A 121 23.49 27.10 -21.00
N VAL A 122 24.08 28.30 -21.06
CA VAL A 122 24.55 29.03 -19.87
C VAL A 122 23.37 29.78 -19.24
N ILE A 123 23.22 29.68 -17.92
CA ILE A 123 22.15 30.29 -17.15
C ILE A 123 22.76 30.98 -15.94
N GLU A 124 22.46 32.27 -15.77
CA GLU A 124 22.83 32.99 -14.54
C GLU A 124 21.93 32.55 -13.39
N SER A 125 22.55 32.18 -12.28
CA SER A 125 21.89 31.68 -11.08
C SER A 125 22.70 32.07 -9.87
N LYS A 126 22.59 33.32 -9.49
CA LYS A 126 23.26 33.83 -8.30
C LYS A 126 22.62 33.27 -7.04
N LYS A 127 23.37 32.49 -6.32
CA LYS A 127 22.90 31.93 -5.04
C LYS A 127 22.76 33.01 -3.97
N GLN A 128 21.72 32.91 -3.16
CA GLN A 128 21.60 33.66 -1.93
C GLN A 128 22.39 32.92 -0.84
N ASP A 129 23.20 33.65 -0.06
CA ASP A 129 23.79 33.09 1.15
C ASP A 129 22.67 32.83 2.16
N ARG A 130 22.61 31.61 2.68
CA ARG A 130 21.58 31.16 3.59
C ARG A 130 21.51 32.05 4.84
N VAL A 131 20.36 32.64 5.09
CA VAL A 131 19.93 33.02 6.42
C VAL A 131 19.02 31.88 6.89
N THR A 132 19.51 31.03 7.82
CA THR A 132 18.66 30.05 8.49
C THR A 132 17.71 30.83 9.40
N SER A 133 16.46 30.93 9.00
CA SER A 133 15.39 31.31 9.92
C SER A 133 14.93 30.04 10.64
N ASP A 134 14.96 30.03 11.97
CA ASP A 134 14.28 29.00 12.75
C ASP A 134 12.80 29.04 12.39
N VAL A 135 12.20 27.87 12.14
CA VAL A 135 10.78 27.77 11.84
C VAL A 135 10.02 27.97 13.16
N ASP A 136 9.09 28.90 13.18
CA ASP A 136 8.25 29.16 14.36
C ASP A 136 7.19 28.06 14.49
N ILE A 137 7.29 27.26 15.53
CA ILE A 137 6.35 26.16 15.83
C ILE A 137 4.94 26.71 16.07
N ASP A 138 4.81 27.87 16.72
CA ASP A 138 3.51 28.48 17.03
C ASP A 138 2.75 28.92 15.77
N GLY A 139 3.44 29.07 14.65
CA GLY A 139 2.86 29.41 13.34
C GLY A 139 2.40 28.21 12.51
N LEU A 140 2.67 26.98 12.94
CA LEU A 140 2.31 25.79 12.19
C LEU A 140 0.82 25.47 12.28
N HIS A 141 0.27 25.02 11.17
CA HIS A 141 -1.12 24.58 11.09
C HIS A 141 -1.21 23.05 11.08
N PHE A 142 -1.95 22.51 12.07
CA PHE A 142 -2.26 21.07 12.15
C PHE A 142 -3.74 20.89 11.74
N PRO A 143 -4.03 20.61 10.47
CA PRO A 143 -5.36 20.81 9.90
C PRO A 143 -6.38 19.76 10.34
N THR A 144 -5.93 18.61 10.81
CA THR A 144 -6.80 17.47 11.16
C THR A 144 -6.21 16.66 12.31
N ASN A 145 -7.01 15.73 12.87
CA ASN A 145 -6.56 14.77 13.88
C ASN A 145 -6.14 13.42 13.23
N ILE A 146 -6.04 13.38 11.92
CA ILE A 146 -5.57 12.21 11.15
C ILE A 146 -4.41 12.68 10.29
N ILE A 147 -3.29 11.99 10.42
CA ILE A 147 -2.03 12.32 9.76
C ILE A 147 -2.07 11.84 8.32
N SER A 148 -1.54 12.64 7.41
CA SER A 148 -1.40 12.31 5.99
C SER A 148 -0.16 12.98 5.42
N GLY A 149 0.18 12.70 4.17
CA GLY A 149 1.29 13.38 3.50
C GLY A 149 1.10 14.92 3.53
N GLY A 150 2.17 15.65 3.77
CA GLY A 150 2.15 17.10 3.97
C GLY A 150 1.82 17.54 5.41
N PHE A 151 1.62 16.62 6.35
CA PHE A 151 1.40 16.94 7.76
C PHE A 151 2.72 17.30 8.45
N PRO A 152 2.77 18.28 9.39
CA PRO A 152 3.98 18.62 10.12
C PRO A 152 4.43 17.50 11.05
N LEU A 153 5.72 17.22 11.06
CA LEU A 153 6.38 16.37 12.05
C LEU A 153 7.45 17.17 12.78
N MET A 154 7.74 16.75 14.00
CA MET A 154 8.75 17.36 14.85
C MET A 154 9.66 16.27 15.41
N THR A 155 10.93 16.57 15.50
CA THR A 155 11.92 15.71 16.16
C THR A 155 12.97 16.56 16.85
N GLU A 156 13.52 16.05 17.93
CA GLU A 156 14.69 16.66 18.56
C GLU A 156 15.97 16.01 18.04
N VAL A 157 16.78 16.78 17.32
CA VAL A 157 18.08 16.34 16.82
C VAL A 157 19.16 17.23 17.40
N GLN A 158 20.08 16.65 18.16
CA GLN A 158 21.20 17.38 18.80
C GLN A 158 20.74 18.55 19.70
N GLY A 159 19.62 18.38 20.42
CA GLY A 159 19.06 19.37 21.31
C GLY A 159 18.40 20.57 20.64
N ARG A 160 17.95 20.41 19.38
CA ARG A 160 17.16 21.38 18.64
C ARG A 160 15.94 20.72 18.02
N ASP A 161 14.82 21.42 18.07
CA ASP A 161 13.62 21.00 17.39
C ASP A 161 13.77 21.18 15.88
N HIS A 162 13.53 20.12 15.14
CA HIS A 162 13.48 20.11 13.68
C HIS A 162 12.07 19.86 13.24
N ILE A 163 11.60 20.66 12.27
CA ILE A 163 10.29 20.53 11.65
C ILE A 163 10.46 20.08 10.22
N ALA A 164 9.61 19.15 9.79
CA ALA A 164 9.56 18.68 8.42
C ALA A 164 8.14 18.23 8.02
N SER A 165 7.99 17.74 6.79
CA SER A 165 6.75 17.16 6.28
C SER A 165 6.81 15.64 6.28
N PHE A 166 5.68 14.97 6.60
CA PHE A 166 5.48 13.61 6.16
C PHE A 166 5.29 13.58 4.65
N GLY A 167 5.98 12.67 3.96
CA GLY A 167 5.84 12.50 2.51
C GLY A 167 4.69 11.60 2.17
N CYS A 168 4.85 10.32 2.40
CA CYS A 168 3.85 9.29 2.17
C CYS A 168 4.08 8.09 3.07
N LEU A 169 3.12 7.17 3.06
CA LEU A 169 3.27 5.88 3.73
C LEU A 169 3.89 4.88 2.76
N VAL A 170 4.82 4.06 3.30
CA VAL A 170 5.42 2.94 2.60
C VAL A 170 5.41 1.70 3.51
N THR A 171 5.56 0.51 2.93
CA THR A 171 5.61 -0.75 3.68
C THR A 171 6.70 -1.66 3.13
N ASP A 172 7.36 -2.40 4.02
CA ASP A 172 8.24 -3.53 3.69
C ASP A 172 7.47 -4.86 3.63
N GLY A 173 6.13 -4.76 3.71
CA GLY A 173 5.22 -5.89 3.78
C GLY A 173 5.01 -6.46 5.19
N HIS A 174 5.73 -5.97 6.22
CA HIS A 174 5.56 -6.34 7.62
C HIS A 174 5.15 -5.15 8.48
N TYR A 175 5.72 -3.98 8.20
CA TYR A 175 5.47 -2.75 8.93
C TYR A 175 5.05 -1.64 7.98
N THR A 176 4.28 -0.72 8.50
CA THR A 176 4.02 0.55 7.84
C THR A 176 4.98 1.60 8.36
N TYR A 177 5.55 2.34 7.42
CA TYR A 177 6.45 3.44 7.71
C TYR A 177 5.89 4.73 7.11
N ALA A 178 6.11 5.84 7.79
CA ALA A 178 5.98 7.16 7.20
C ALA A 178 7.34 7.61 6.68
N LEU A 179 7.39 8.06 5.42
CA LEU A 179 8.59 8.47 4.74
C LEU A 179 8.80 9.98 4.91
N THR A 180 10.01 10.38 5.24
CA THR A 180 10.47 11.77 5.31
C THR A 180 11.97 11.83 4.99
N ASN A 181 12.65 12.92 5.34
CA ASN A 181 14.10 13.01 5.13
C ASN A 181 14.90 12.49 6.33
N ARG A 182 16.07 11.91 6.02
CA ARG A 182 17.00 11.40 7.04
C ARG A 182 17.51 12.48 7.99
N HIS A 183 17.83 13.67 7.47
CA HIS A 183 18.32 14.76 8.30
C HIS A 183 17.30 15.25 9.34
N VAL A 184 16.04 14.80 9.23
CA VAL A 184 14.94 15.10 10.15
C VAL A 184 14.67 13.95 11.10
N THR A 185 14.65 12.69 10.63
CA THR A 185 14.32 11.55 11.49
C THR A 185 15.31 11.31 12.62
N GLY A 186 16.54 11.80 12.50
CA GLY A 186 17.59 11.53 13.48
C GLY A 186 18.11 10.10 13.43
N ASP A 187 18.71 9.66 14.54
CA ASP A 187 19.23 8.30 14.66
C ASP A 187 18.11 7.28 14.85
N PRO A 188 18.29 6.00 14.45
CA PRO A 188 17.32 4.95 14.69
C PRO A 188 16.90 4.86 16.17
N GLY A 189 15.58 4.75 16.41
CA GLY A 189 14.97 4.76 17.74
C GLY A 189 14.64 6.16 18.30
N SER A 190 14.94 7.24 17.58
CA SER A 190 14.47 8.59 17.96
C SER A 190 12.96 8.70 17.83
N GLU A 191 12.31 9.24 18.86
CA GLU A 191 10.87 9.52 18.84
C GLU A 191 10.55 10.65 17.87
N ILE A 192 9.46 10.49 17.13
CA ILE A 192 8.94 11.49 16.20
C ILE A 192 7.55 11.87 16.66
N THR A 193 7.31 13.17 16.81
CA THR A 193 6.09 13.74 17.35
C THR A 193 5.36 14.60 16.33
N THR A 194 4.08 14.82 16.59
CA THR A 194 3.24 15.83 15.93
C THR A 194 2.14 16.26 16.89
N PHE A 195 1.34 17.26 16.52
CA PHE A 195 0.19 17.66 17.31
C PHE A 195 -1.10 17.02 16.80
N LEU A 196 -1.76 16.25 17.67
CA LEU A 196 -3.09 15.69 17.45
C LEU A 196 -4.03 16.16 18.59
N ASP A 197 -5.21 16.66 18.25
CA ASP A 197 -6.15 17.24 19.22
C ASP A 197 -5.53 18.32 20.13
N GLY A 198 -4.57 19.09 19.58
CA GLY A 198 -3.85 20.13 20.32
C GLY A 198 -2.85 19.60 21.35
N LYS A 199 -2.49 18.32 21.30
CA LYS A 199 -1.49 17.69 22.16
C LYS A 199 -0.34 17.17 21.32
N GLU A 200 0.87 17.41 21.79
CA GLU A 200 2.04 16.75 21.24
C GLU A 200 1.95 15.23 21.49
N THR A 201 2.07 14.46 20.43
CA THR A 201 1.83 13.01 20.43
C THR A 201 2.97 12.33 19.70
N VAL A 202 3.57 11.30 20.31
CA VAL A 202 4.55 10.43 19.67
C VAL A 202 3.81 9.53 18.69
N VAL A 203 4.13 9.64 17.40
CA VAL A 203 3.43 8.94 16.32
C VAL A 203 4.26 7.83 15.69
N GLY A 204 5.54 7.76 16.05
CA GLY A 204 6.44 6.71 15.59
C GLY A 204 7.87 6.91 16.05
N GLU A 205 8.74 6.00 15.60
CA GLU A 205 10.17 5.98 15.89
C GLU A 205 10.97 5.88 14.59
N ALA A 206 12.09 6.59 14.50
CA ALA A 206 13.03 6.48 13.39
C ALA A 206 13.52 5.04 13.24
N SER A 207 13.44 4.50 12.02
CA SER A 207 13.86 3.13 11.73
C SER A 207 15.31 3.05 11.25
N GLU A 208 15.86 1.84 11.17
CA GLU A 208 17.14 1.54 10.53
C GLU A 208 17.12 1.80 9.00
N LEU A 209 15.92 1.87 8.40
CA LEU A 209 15.74 2.06 6.97
C LEU A 209 15.95 3.55 6.62
N GLN A 210 17.20 3.92 6.44
CA GLN A 210 17.62 5.28 6.13
C GLN A 210 18.63 5.29 4.99
N ILE A 211 18.51 6.28 4.10
CA ILE A 211 19.46 6.50 3.00
C ILE A 211 20.01 7.93 3.10
N GLY A 212 21.32 8.08 3.15
CA GLY A 212 21.94 9.40 3.02
C GLY A 212 22.34 9.65 1.56
N ARG A 213 23.57 9.30 1.25
CA ARG A 213 24.19 9.46 -0.06
C ARG A 213 24.66 8.12 -0.55
N VAL A 214 24.38 7.83 -1.82
CA VAL A 214 24.79 6.62 -2.52
C VAL A 214 25.68 6.98 -3.69
N LEU A 215 26.51 6.06 -4.17
CA LEU A 215 27.25 6.30 -5.38
C LEU A 215 26.25 6.41 -6.55
N PHE A 216 26.43 7.41 -7.42
CA PHE A 216 25.52 7.66 -8.53
C PHE A 216 25.34 6.43 -9.43
N ASN A 217 26.41 5.70 -9.68
CA ASN A 217 26.40 4.50 -10.51
C ASN A 217 25.80 3.24 -9.82
N GLU A 218 25.49 3.29 -8.53
CA GLU A 218 24.68 2.24 -7.87
C GLU A 218 23.21 2.32 -8.27
N ILE A 219 22.72 3.55 -8.55
CA ILE A 219 21.35 3.78 -8.98
C ILE A 219 21.24 3.83 -10.51
N TYR A 220 22.24 4.42 -11.17
CA TYR A 220 22.28 4.64 -12.62
C TYR A 220 23.55 4.04 -13.23
N PRO A 221 23.68 2.70 -13.32
CA PRO A 221 24.90 2.03 -13.78
C PRO A 221 25.28 2.33 -15.22
N ASP A 222 24.30 2.65 -16.08
CA ASP A 222 24.56 2.98 -17.49
C ASP A 222 24.98 4.43 -17.74
N PHE A 223 24.94 5.26 -16.71
CA PHE A 223 25.35 6.66 -16.81
C PHE A 223 26.75 6.87 -16.23
N PRO A 224 27.62 7.60 -16.94
CA PRO A 224 28.99 7.83 -16.47
C PRO A 224 28.97 8.80 -15.30
N ALA A 225 29.70 8.43 -14.24
CA ALA A 225 29.93 9.33 -13.11
C ALA A 225 31.17 8.90 -12.34
N GLN A 226 32.13 9.81 -12.15
CA GLN A 226 33.34 9.57 -11.35
C GLN A 226 33.23 10.34 -10.04
N LYS A 227 33.39 9.66 -8.89
CA LYS A 227 33.39 10.25 -7.55
C LYS A 227 32.19 11.17 -7.30
N THR A 228 31.05 10.76 -7.79
CA THR A 228 29.79 11.50 -7.73
C THR A 228 28.80 10.74 -6.85
N TYR A 229 28.17 11.44 -5.93
CA TYR A 229 27.16 10.90 -5.04
C TYR A 229 25.77 11.44 -5.40
N LEU A 230 24.81 10.55 -5.50
CA LEU A 230 23.39 10.90 -5.49
C LEU A 230 22.98 11.18 -4.04
N ASN A 231 22.41 12.35 -3.79
CA ASN A 231 21.87 12.69 -2.49
C ASN A 231 20.40 12.27 -2.44
N MET A 232 20.11 11.22 -1.68
CA MET A 232 18.74 10.72 -1.52
C MET A 232 18.08 11.29 -0.27
N ASP A 233 18.80 11.29 0.85
CA ASP A 233 18.39 11.90 2.12
C ASP A 233 16.99 11.46 2.59
N ILE A 234 16.78 10.16 2.69
CA ILE A 234 15.51 9.54 3.09
C ILE A 234 15.65 8.87 4.46
N GLY A 235 14.65 9.09 5.31
CA GLY A 235 14.46 8.39 6.56
C GLY A 235 13.04 7.83 6.65
N LEU A 236 12.92 6.60 7.11
CA LEU A 236 11.63 5.98 7.39
C LEU A 236 11.37 5.96 8.90
N MET A 237 10.19 6.37 9.28
CA MET A 237 9.68 6.27 10.65
C MET A 237 8.68 5.12 10.72
N ARG A 238 8.88 4.19 11.65
CA ARG A 238 7.90 3.14 11.90
C ARG A 238 6.68 3.73 12.61
N VAL A 239 5.51 3.52 12.04
CA VAL A 239 4.23 4.05 12.55
C VAL A 239 3.79 3.25 13.79
N ASN A 240 3.42 3.94 14.87
CA ASN A 240 2.95 3.30 16.11
C ASN A 240 1.49 2.81 16.02
N ASP A 241 0.61 3.62 15.43
CA ASP A 241 -0.81 3.31 15.27
C ASP A 241 -1.32 3.75 13.90
N VAL A 242 -1.55 2.79 13.02
CA VAL A 242 -2.03 3.05 11.64
C VAL A 242 -3.41 3.70 11.59
N ASN A 243 -4.21 3.61 12.66
CA ASN A 243 -5.54 4.24 12.70
C ASN A 243 -5.49 5.77 12.76
N GLN A 244 -4.32 6.33 13.07
CA GLN A 244 -4.09 7.79 13.07
C GLN A 244 -3.70 8.33 11.69
N TRP A 245 -3.59 7.49 10.65
CA TRP A 245 -3.03 7.82 9.37
C TRP A 245 -4.01 7.62 8.21
N LYS A 246 -3.82 8.43 7.16
CA LYS A 246 -4.44 8.24 5.84
C LYS A 246 -3.37 8.13 4.76
N ALA A 247 -3.60 7.27 3.78
CA ALA A 247 -2.77 7.14 2.59
C ALA A 247 -3.14 8.19 1.52
N GLU A 248 -3.22 9.44 1.92
CA GLU A 248 -3.59 10.60 1.11
C GLU A 248 -2.58 11.72 1.32
N ILE A 249 -2.61 12.75 0.47
CA ILE A 249 -1.85 13.99 0.63
C ILE A 249 -2.82 15.13 0.93
N LEU A 250 -2.49 15.96 1.91
CA LEU A 250 -3.31 17.12 2.30
C LEU A 250 -3.64 17.98 1.07
N GLU A 251 -4.92 18.37 0.96
CA GLU A 251 -5.50 19.16 -0.13
C GLU A 251 -5.31 18.61 -1.55
N ILE A 252 -4.62 17.48 -1.74
CA ILE A 252 -4.48 16.81 -3.02
C ILE A 252 -5.38 15.58 -3.07
N GLY A 253 -5.47 14.82 -1.96
CA GLY A 253 -6.29 13.61 -1.85
C GLY A 253 -5.52 12.33 -2.17
N GLU A 254 -6.20 11.36 -2.78
CA GLU A 254 -5.66 10.04 -3.11
C GLU A 254 -4.53 10.13 -4.13
N MET A 255 -3.56 9.23 -3.99
CA MET A 255 -2.41 9.14 -4.89
C MET A 255 -2.66 8.14 -6.01
N GLY A 256 -2.20 8.47 -7.21
CA GLY A 256 -2.13 7.59 -8.36
C GLY A 256 -1.05 6.50 -8.21
N ARG A 257 -0.67 5.89 -9.33
CA ARG A 257 0.41 4.90 -9.34
C ARG A 257 1.77 5.59 -9.21
N LEU A 258 2.70 4.94 -8.51
CA LEU A 258 4.10 5.39 -8.49
C LEU A 258 4.66 5.40 -9.91
N ILE A 259 5.24 6.54 -10.31
CA ILE A 259 5.98 6.63 -11.57
C ILE A 259 7.28 5.85 -11.38
N ASP A 260 7.43 4.74 -12.08
CA ASP A 260 8.63 3.90 -12.02
C ASP A 260 9.73 4.51 -12.91
N ILE A 261 10.53 5.42 -12.34
CA ILE A 261 11.73 5.96 -12.97
C ILE A 261 12.93 5.14 -12.52
N ASN A 262 13.66 4.60 -13.49
CA ASN A 262 14.84 3.77 -13.24
C ASN A 262 15.91 4.03 -14.32
N ASN A 263 17.06 3.32 -14.21
CA ASN A 263 18.18 3.44 -15.11
C ASN A 263 17.81 3.26 -16.61
N ASP A 264 16.83 2.40 -16.90
CA ASP A 264 16.50 2.00 -18.28
C ASP A 264 15.51 2.96 -18.97
N ASN A 265 14.68 3.65 -18.18
CA ASN A 265 13.57 4.44 -18.71
C ASN A 265 13.67 5.95 -18.46
N ILE A 266 14.61 6.41 -17.62
CA ILE A 266 14.81 7.82 -17.36
C ILE A 266 15.15 8.59 -18.66
N SER A 267 14.43 9.65 -18.92
CA SER A 267 14.59 10.39 -20.17
C SER A 267 14.25 11.88 -20.01
N LEU A 268 14.66 12.68 -20.99
CA LEU A 268 14.36 14.12 -21.04
C LEU A 268 12.86 14.43 -21.15
N LYS A 269 12.00 13.46 -21.44
CA LYS A 269 10.53 13.64 -21.48
C LYS A 269 9.93 14.05 -20.13
N LEU A 270 10.66 13.81 -19.04
CA LEU A 270 10.27 14.28 -17.71
C LEU A 270 10.40 15.80 -17.56
N VAL A 271 11.31 16.44 -18.30
CA VAL A 271 11.52 17.89 -18.24
C VAL A 271 10.32 18.61 -18.87
N GLY A 272 9.75 19.57 -18.14
CA GLY A 272 8.53 20.28 -18.50
C GLY A 272 7.25 19.67 -17.92
N GLN A 273 7.33 18.54 -17.19
CA GLN A 273 6.16 17.97 -16.54
C GLN A 273 5.70 18.84 -15.36
N PRO A 274 4.38 19.11 -15.23
CA PRO A 274 3.83 19.83 -14.10
C PRO A 274 3.94 18.98 -12.83
N VAL A 275 4.34 19.61 -11.74
CA VAL A 275 4.56 18.95 -10.44
C VAL A 275 3.79 19.69 -9.37
N ILE A 276 3.08 18.91 -8.54
CA ILE A 276 2.36 19.40 -7.36
C ILE A 276 2.87 18.72 -6.08
N GLY A 277 2.63 19.33 -4.93
CA GLY A 277 2.93 18.81 -3.62
C GLY A 277 2.20 19.62 -2.55
N TYR A 278 2.33 19.24 -1.29
CA TYR A 278 1.83 20.01 -0.15
C TYR A 278 2.87 20.02 0.96
N GLY A 279 3.38 21.19 1.28
CA GLY A 279 4.41 21.38 2.30
C GLY A 279 3.81 21.70 3.67
N ALA A 280 4.37 21.11 4.72
CA ALA A 280 3.87 21.26 6.09
C ALA A 280 4.03 22.69 6.64
N VAL A 281 5.17 23.33 6.36
CA VAL A 281 5.49 24.67 6.83
C VAL A 281 4.85 25.74 5.95
N SER A 282 4.90 25.54 4.63
CA SER A 282 4.23 26.45 3.70
C SER A 282 2.70 26.45 3.86
N GLY A 283 2.13 25.33 4.32
CA GLY A 283 0.67 25.17 4.52
C GLY A 283 -0.14 25.39 3.23
N LYS A 284 0.48 25.15 2.06
CA LYS A 284 -0.10 25.42 0.74
C LYS A 284 0.36 24.41 -0.29
N LYS A 285 -0.39 24.30 -1.37
CA LYS A 285 0.05 23.54 -2.54
C LYS A 285 1.32 24.15 -3.14
N ILE A 286 2.32 23.31 -3.33
CA ILE A 286 3.47 23.58 -4.18
C ILE A 286 3.02 23.30 -5.60
N ILE A 287 3.22 24.27 -6.51
CA ILE A 287 2.91 24.13 -7.93
C ILE A 287 4.15 24.50 -8.70
N GLY A 288 4.71 23.57 -9.43
CA GLY A 288 5.97 23.76 -10.14
C GLY A 288 6.05 22.96 -11.42
N GLU A 289 7.23 23.00 -12.03
CA GLU A 289 7.54 22.27 -13.27
C GLU A 289 8.97 21.72 -13.18
N LEU A 290 9.18 20.50 -13.64
CA LEU A 290 10.50 19.87 -13.70
C LEU A 290 11.37 20.58 -14.71
N GLN A 291 12.42 21.29 -14.25
CA GLN A 291 13.26 22.17 -15.07
C GLN A 291 14.47 21.45 -15.68
N ALA A 292 15.02 20.48 -14.94
CA ALA A 292 16.21 19.74 -15.35
C ALA A 292 16.38 18.43 -14.58
N LEU A 293 17.17 17.51 -15.13
CA LEU A 293 17.57 16.25 -14.54
C LEU A 293 19.05 16.28 -14.13
N PHE A 294 19.40 15.47 -13.14
CA PHE A 294 20.77 15.25 -12.66
C PHE A 294 21.50 16.56 -12.37
N TYR A 295 20.87 17.41 -11.53
CA TYR A 295 21.46 18.67 -11.10
C TYR A 295 22.67 18.42 -10.21
N ARG A 296 23.89 18.71 -10.72
CA ARG A 296 25.17 18.42 -10.10
C ARG A 296 25.83 19.70 -9.59
N TYR A 297 26.19 19.70 -8.31
CA TYR A 297 26.80 20.84 -7.64
C TYR A 297 27.91 20.39 -6.68
N LYS A 298 28.84 21.30 -6.33
CA LYS A 298 29.86 21.05 -5.33
C LYS A 298 29.33 21.31 -3.92
N SER A 299 29.65 20.39 -3.00
CA SER A 299 29.47 20.65 -1.58
C SER A 299 30.65 21.43 -1.01
N VAL A 300 30.49 21.92 0.23
CA VAL A 300 31.54 22.56 1.01
C VAL A 300 32.76 21.63 1.22
N GLY A 301 32.56 20.30 1.24
CA GLY A 301 33.60 19.29 1.39
C GLY A 301 34.36 18.91 0.11
N GLY A 302 34.07 19.55 -1.03
CA GLY A 302 34.76 19.31 -2.32
C GLY A 302 34.33 18.05 -3.06
N PHE A 303 33.30 17.35 -2.60
CA PHE A 303 32.64 16.28 -3.34
C PHE A 303 31.54 16.83 -4.22
N ASP A 304 31.28 16.17 -5.35
CA ASP A 304 30.17 16.52 -6.20
C ASP A 304 28.93 15.73 -5.78
N TYR A 305 27.82 16.44 -5.62
CA TYR A 305 26.52 15.88 -5.32
C TYR A 305 25.55 16.08 -6.46
N VAL A 306 24.71 15.10 -6.70
CA VAL A 306 23.63 15.13 -7.68
C VAL A 306 22.29 15.03 -6.97
N SER A 307 21.35 15.89 -7.41
CA SER A 307 19.92 15.71 -7.21
C SER A 307 19.34 15.07 -8.47
N ASP A 308 18.41 14.14 -8.34
CA ASP A 308 17.75 13.51 -9.48
C ASP A 308 17.11 14.57 -10.41
N PHE A 309 16.48 15.57 -9.79
CA PHE A 309 15.79 16.64 -10.52
C PHE A 309 15.95 18.02 -9.86
N LEU A 310 15.67 19.03 -10.66
CA LEU A 310 15.50 20.42 -10.25
C LEU A 310 14.08 20.86 -10.65
N ILE A 311 13.25 21.28 -9.68
CA ILE A 311 11.91 21.81 -9.93
C ILE A 311 11.91 23.30 -9.64
N GLY A 312 11.28 24.06 -10.53
CA GLY A 312 11.09 25.50 -10.40
C GLY A 312 9.64 25.91 -10.65
N PRO A 313 9.36 27.21 -10.68
CA PRO A 313 8.02 27.71 -10.96
C PRO A 313 7.50 27.17 -12.29
N ALA A 314 6.21 26.88 -12.36
CA ALA A 314 5.53 26.52 -13.60
C ALA A 314 5.53 27.71 -14.60
N ALA A 315 5.37 27.39 -15.88
CA ALA A 315 5.33 28.40 -16.92
C ALA A 315 4.26 29.46 -16.65
N GLY A 316 4.67 30.74 -16.60
CA GLY A 316 3.78 31.88 -16.30
C GLY A 316 3.54 32.18 -14.82
N GLN A 317 4.02 31.33 -13.92
CA GLN A 317 3.92 31.57 -12.47
C GLN A 317 4.85 32.70 -12.04
N PRO A 318 4.39 33.66 -11.20
CA PRO A 318 5.24 34.72 -10.68
C PRO A 318 6.39 34.23 -9.81
N VAL A 319 7.48 35.00 -9.77
CA VAL A 319 8.62 34.71 -8.89
C VAL A 319 8.20 34.71 -7.41
N GLY A 320 8.59 33.69 -6.66
CA GLY A 320 8.28 33.52 -5.23
C GLY A 320 6.97 32.79 -4.95
N GLU A 321 6.23 32.37 -5.98
CA GLU A 321 4.94 31.66 -5.81
C GLU A 321 5.06 30.12 -5.90
N LEU A 322 6.26 29.56 -5.89
CA LEU A 322 6.46 28.11 -5.81
C LEU A 322 5.95 27.54 -4.46
N ASN A 323 5.78 28.42 -3.45
CA ASN A 323 5.28 28.10 -2.12
C ASN A 323 6.08 26.97 -1.41
N VAL A 324 7.38 27.02 -1.46
CA VAL A 324 8.25 26.07 -0.75
C VAL A 324 9.13 26.84 0.25
N HIS A 325 9.25 26.30 1.47
CA HIS A 325 9.97 26.92 2.58
C HIS A 325 10.87 25.89 3.30
N HIS A 326 11.78 26.38 4.13
CA HIS A 326 12.50 25.52 5.06
C HIS A 326 11.51 24.83 6.01
N GLY A 327 11.67 23.51 6.18
CA GLY A 327 10.73 22.67 6.93
C GLY A 327 9.68 21.96 6.05
N ASP A 328 9.63 22.28 4.74
CA ASP A 328 8.88 21.43 3.78
C ASP A 328 9.67 20.19 3.32
N SER A 329 10.85 19.97 3.90
CA SER A 329 11.63 18.74 3.70
C SER A 329 10.79 17.50 3.97
N GLY A 330 10.89 16.48 3.13
CA GLY A 330 10.08 15.27 3.20
C GLY A 330 8.81 15.31 2.36
N THR A 331 8.40 16.47 1.85
CA THR A 331 7.21 16.59 1.00
C THR A 331 7.27 15.65 -0.20
N LEU A 332 6.18 14.89 -0.41
CA LEU A 332 5.97 14.11 -1.62
C LEU A 332 5.60 15.05 -2.78
N LEU A 333 6.30 14.87 -3.89
CA LEU A 333 6.05 15.56 -5.15
C LEU A 333 5.39 14.60 -6.13
N LEU A 334 4.32 15.05 -6.78
CA LEU A 334 3.52 14.27 -7.71
C LEU A 334 3.50 14.95 -9.07
N VAL A 335 3.45 14.20 -10.15
CA VAL A 335 3.07 14.72 -11.47
C VAL A 335 1.57 14.98 -11.46
N ASP A 336 1.17 16.17 -11.88
CA ASP A 336 -0.24 16.56 -11.93
C ASP A 336 -0.93 15.93 -13.15
N CYS A 337 -1.82 14.99 -12.90
CA CYS A 337 -2.57 14.25 -13.92
C CYS A 337 -4.08 14.37 -13.68
N PRO A 338 -4.92 14.29 -14.73
CA PRO A 338 -6.38 14.39 -14.59
C PRO A 338 -7.02 13.32 -13.70
N GLU A 339 -6.33 12.18 -13.54
CA GLU A 339 -6.81 11.01 -12.76
C GLU A 339 -6.29 11.01 -11.31
N GLY A 340 -5.68 12.10 -10.86
CA GLY A 340 -5.00 12.22 -9.57
C GLY A 340 -3.49 12.31 -9.69
N GLY A 341 -2.82 12.85 -8.67
CA GLY A 341 -1.36 13.05 -8.68
C GLY A 341 -0.60 11.73 -8.64
N GLU A 342 0.29 11.50 -9.61
CA GLU A 342 1.17 10.32 -9.62
C GLU A 342 2.47 10.59 -8.86
N PRO A 343 2.81 9.82 -7.79
CA PRO A 343 4.04 10.00 -7.02
C PRO A 343 5.30 9.97 -7.88
N LEU A 344 6.09 11.04 -7.82
CA LEU A 344 7.32 11.22 -8.58
C LEU A 344 8.56 11.11 -7.69
N GLY A 345 8.59 11.87 -6.59
CA GLY A 345 9.81 11.98 -5.79
C GLY A 345 9.61 12.72 -4.48
N ILE A 346 10.68 12.81 -3.69
CA ILE A 346 10.72 13.45 -2.38
C ILE A 346 11.60 14.69 -2.42
N LEU A 347 11.08 15.79 -1.90
CA LEU A 347 11.82 17.01 -1.66
C LEU A 347 12.77 16.81 -0.46
N TRP A 348 14.08 17.02 -0.66
CA TRP A 348 15.03 16.97 0.45
C TRP A 348 15.79 18.28 0.65
N GLY A 349 15.64 19.26 -0.24
CA GLY A 349 16.31 20.54 -0.10
C GLY A 349 15.94 21.49 -1.20
N MET A 350 16.50 22.69 -1.13
CA MET A 350 16.31 23.72 -2.16
C MET A 350 17.57 24.55 -2.37
N HIS A 351 17.67 25.12 -3.55
CA HIS A 351 18.60 26.22 -3.84
C HIS A 351 17.80 27.49 -4.09
N GLU A 352 18.19 28.55 -3.44
CA GLU A 352 17.60 29.86 -3.61
C GLU A 352 18.45 30.69 -4.58
N PHE A 353 17.83 31.16 -5.65
CA PHE A 353 18.48 32.07 -6.62
C PHE A 353 17.88 33.45 -6.57
N ILE A 354 18.73 34.44 -6.76
CA ILE A 354 18.29 35.83 -6.84
C ILE A 354 17.85 36.10 -8.27
N GLU A 355 16.58 36.36 -8.45
CA GLU A 355 15.92 36.60 -9.71
C GLU A 355 15.43 38.09 -9.81
N ASN A 356 14.84 38.44 -10.92
CA ASN A 356 14.29 39.80 -11.19
C ASN A 356 15.28 40.91 -10.87
N ALA A 357 16.48 40.83 -11.47
CA ALA A 357 17.57 41.81 -11.31
C ALA A 357 17.94 42.07 -9.83
N GLY A 358 17.94 41.02 -9.00
CA GLY A 358 18.36 41.10 -7.61
C GLY A 358 17.27 41.51 -6.62
N LYS A 359 15.99 41.57 -7.05
CA LYS A 359 14.89 42.05 -6.21
C LYS A 359 14.09 40.97 -5.52
N LYS A 360 14.13 39.74 -5.99
CA LYS A 360 13.36 38.61 -5.43
C LYS A 360 14.21 37.36 -5.34
N VAL A 361 13.96 36.57 -4.30
CA VAL A 361 14.50 35.23 -4.12
C VAL A 361 13.51 34.22 -4.64
N GLN A 362 13.99 33.30 -5.47
CA GLN A 362 13.21 32.20 -6.01
C GLN A 362 13.82 30.88 -5.54
N PRO A 363 13.08 30.08 -4.72
CA PRO A 363 13.51 28.74 -4.39
C PRO A 363 13.34 27.80 -5.59
N TYR A 364 14.26 26.83 -5.70
CA TYR A 364 14.20 25.71 -6.63
C TYR A 364 14.39 24.43 -5.84
N ILE A 365 13.49 23.49 -6.02
CA ILE A 365 13.44 22.24 -5.26
C ILE A 365 14.47 21.26 -5.80
N LEU A 366 15.18 20.62 -4.87
CA LEU A 366 16.04 19.47 -5.08
C LEU A 366 15.38 18.25 -4.48
N GLY A 367 15.44 17.12 -5.19
CA GLY A 367 14.79 15.90 -4.71
C GLY A 367 15.35 14.63 -5.34
N THR A 368 14.80 13.51 -4.90
CA THR A 368 15.11 12.16 -5.40
C THR A 368 13.85 11.48 -5.90
N PHE A 369 13.97 10.65 -6.95
CA PHE A 369 12.84 9.85 -7.43
C PHE A 369 12.42 8.80 -6.41
N LEU A 370 11.14 8.77 -6.08
CA LEU A 370 10.59 7.84 -5.08
C LEU A 370 10.74 6.37 -5.50
N SER A 371 10.68 6.07 -6.79
CA SER A 371 10.91 4.72 -7.31
C SER A 371 12.31 4.19 -6.96
N ASN A 372 13.35 5.03 -7.07
CA ASN A 372 14.71 4.67 -6.67
C ASN A 372 14.79 4.41 -5.16
N VAL A 373 14.09 5.22 -4.35
CA VAL A 373 14.00 5.03 -2.89
C VAL A 373 13.33 3.70 -2.56
N CYS A 374 12.17 3.43 -3.16
CA CYS A 374 11.43 2.19 -2.97
C CYS A 374 12.24 0.95 -3.38
N ASN A 375 12.98 1.05 -4.51
CA ASN A 375 13.86 -0.03 -4.95
C ASN A 375 15.05 -0.26 -4.01
N TYR A 376 15.68 0.81 -3.53
CA TYR A 376 16.87 0.72 -2.68
C TYR A 376 16.56 0.21 -1.28
N LEU A 377 15.43 0.63 -0.70
CA LEU A 377 14.99 0.21 0.65
C LEU A 377 14.12 -1.05 0.64
N ASP A 378 13.80 -1.59 -0.54
CA ASP A 378 12.89 -2.74 -0.73
C ASP A 378 11.52 -2.52 -0.06
N VAL A 379 10.90 -1.35 -0.34
CA VAL A 379 9.58 -0.96 0.18
C VAL A 379 8.62 -0.59 -0.94
N GLU A 380 7.33 -0.69 -0.67
CA GLU A 380 6.25 -0.29 -1.56
C GLU A 380 5.46 0.89 -0.98
N ILE A 381 4.96 1.78 -1.87
CA ILE A 381 4.09 2.87 -1.45
C ILE A 381 2.71 2.35 -1.04
N VAL A 382 2.21 2.80 0.11
CA VAL A 382 0.83 2.55 0.54
C VAL A 382 -0.06 3.63 -0.06
N ARG A 383 -0.95 3.25 -0.98
CA ARG A 383 -1.85 4.16 -1.69
C ARG A 383 -3.27 4.13 -1.20
N ASP A 384 -3.70 3.00 -0.66
CA ASP A 384 -5.07 2.78 -0.20
C ASP A 384 -5.07 1.82 1.00
N TRP A 385 -5.65 2.27 2.11
CA TRP A 385 -5.85 1.44 3.31
C TRP A 385 -6.94 0.38 3.12
N ASN A 386 -7.84 0.57 2.18
CA ASN A 386 -8.94 -0.37 1.96
C ASN A 386 -8.48 -1.71 1.37
N LEU A 387 -7.27 -1.79 0.87
CA LEU A 387 -6.66 -3.04 0.39
C LEU A 387 -6.08 -3.91 1.51
N GLY A 388 -6.05 -3.45 2.79
CA GLY A 388 -5.37 -4.13 3.89
C GLY A 388 -6.14 -4.30 5.19
N GLN A 389 -7.38 -3.86 5.30
CA GLN A 389 -8.13 -3.92 6.57
C GLN A 389 -9.43 -4.73 6.48
N VAL A 390 -9.36 -5.97 6.06
CA VAL A 390 -10.43 -6.94 6.33
C VAL A 390 -9.79 -8.18 6.93
N ASN A 391 -9.96 -8.36 8.23
CA ASN A 391 -9.44 -9.49 9.00
C ASN A 391 -10.38 -10.68 8.85
N THR A 392 -10.22 -11.47 7.82
CA THR A 392 -10.78 -12.83 7.62
C THR A 392 -10.43 -13.25 6.20
N TRP A 393 -10.66 -14.52 5.76
CA TRP A 393 -10.43 -14.96 4.36
C TRP A 393 -10.67 -13.85 3.30
N GLY A 394 -10.62 -12.63 3.73
CA GLY A 394 -11.20 -11.46 3.13
C GLY A 394 -12.55 -11.82 2.51
N SER A 395 -13.43 -10.92 2.36
CA SER A 395 -14.73 -11.17 1.73
C SER A 395 -14.63 -12.06 0.47
N VAL A 396 -13.51 -12.01 -0.25
CA VAL A 396 -13.21 -12.83 -1.44
C VAL A 396 -13.26 -14.32 -1.16
N GLY A 397 -12.55 -14.79 -0.12
CA GLY A 397 -12.48 -16.22 0.20
C GLY A 397 -13.82 -16.79 0.65
N HIS A 398 -14.53 -16.09 1.55
CA HIS A 398 -15.85 -16.50 2.00
C HIS A 398 -16.89 -16.52 0.88
N PHE A 399 -16.93 -15.48 0.03
CA PHE A 399 -17.79 -15.45 -1.12
C PHE A 399 -17.48 -16.59 -2.10
N LYS A 400 -16.17 -16.84 -2.35
CA LYS A 400 -15.76 -17.93 -3.24
C LYS A 400 -16.20 -19.29 -2.71
N ILE A 401 -15.93 -19.61 -1.43
CA ILE A 401 -16.30 -20.88 -0.82
C ILE A 401 -17.82 -21.06 -0.85
N GLY A 402 -18.60 -20.04 -0.44
CA GLY A 402 -20.05 -20.11 -0.43
C GLY A 402 -20.66 -20.25 -1.81
N ALA A 403 -20.24 -19.43 -2.78
CA ALA A 403 -20.77 -19.50 -4.15
C ALA A 403 -20.37 -20.81 -4.83
N TYR A 404 -19.14 -21.28 -4.65
CA TYR A 404 -18.65 -22.51 -5.27
C TYR A 404 -19.28 -23.77 -4.67
N ALA A 405 -19.56 -23.79 -3.35
CA ALA A 405 -20.27 -24.92 -2.73
C ALA A 405 -21.66 -25.18 -3.37
N CYS A 406 -22.34 -24.14 -3.91
CA CYS A 406 -23.58 -24.33 -4.65
C CYS A 406 -23.40 -25.22 -5.90
N GLU A 407 -22.26 -25.11 -6.57
CA GLU A 407 -21.92 -25.86 -7.78
C GLU A 407 -21.53 -27.31 -7.46
N LEU A 408 -21.03 -27.58 -6.25
CA LEU A 408 -20.58 -28.91 -5.79
C LEU A 408 -21.73 -29.78 -5.23
N VAL A 409 -22.88 -29.20 -4.91
CA VAL A 409 -24.06 -29.96 -4.54
C VAL A 409 -24.50 -30.81 -5.71
N LYS A 410 -24.85 -32.09 -5.45
CA LYS A 410 -25.25 -33.07 -6.47
C LYS A 410 -26.21 -32.48 -7.49
N ALA A 411 -25.80 -32.49 -8.76
CA ALA A 411 -26.52 -31.89 -9.86
C ALA A 411 -27.93 -32.54 -10.07
N ASN A 412 -28.82 -31.80 -10.68
CA ASN A 412 -30.17 -32.22 -11.00
C ASN A 412 -31.04 -32.64 -9.79
N THR A 413 -30.69 -32.17 -8.58
CA THR A 413 -31.50 -32.33 -7.38
C THR A 413 -32.30 -31.05 -7.08
N LYS A 414 -33.35 -31.15 -6.27
CA LYS A 414 -34.07 -29.96 -5.78
C LYS A 414 -33.19 -29.05 -4.94
N CYS A 415 -32.27 -29.65 -4.15
CA CYS A 415 -31.27 -28.90 -3.36
C CYS A 415 -30.40 -28.03 -4.29
N SER A 416 -29.79 -28.63 -5.31
CA SER A 416 -28.97 -27.91 -6.29
C SER A 416 -29.77 -26.82 -7.00
N THR A 417 -31.01 -27.11 -7.45
CA THR A 417 -31.89 -26.11 -8.11
C THR A 417 -32.10 -24.90 -7.21
N PHE A 418 -32.40 -25.10 -5.93
CA PHE A 418 -32.66 -24.00 -5.01
C PHE A 418 -31.38 -23.21 -4.66
N LEU A 419 -30.26 -23.90 -4.40
CA LEU A 419 -28.99 -23.22 -4.06
C LEU A 419 -28.43 -22.44 -5.25
N MET A 420 -28.48 -22.99 -6.46
CA MET A 420 -28.03 -22.29 -7.66
C MET A 420 -28.90 -21.08 -7.97
N ALA A 421 -30.21 -21.14 -7.75
CA ALA A 421 -31.11 -19.98 -7.89
C ALA A 421 -30.78 -18.86 -6.90
N ASN A 422 -30.14 -19.19 -5.76
CA ASN A 422 -29.76 -18.26 -4.70
C ASN A 422 -28.23 -18.07 -4.55
N GLN A 423 -27.42 -18.52 -5.49
CA GLN A 423 -25.96 -18.42 -5.43
C GLN A 423 -25.50 -16.97 -5.14
N LYS A 424 -26.10 -15.98 -5.82
CA LYS A 424 -25.79 -14.55 -5.60
C LYS A 424 -26.25 -14.00 -4.25
N ASN A 425 -27.21 -14.67 -3.61
CA ASN A 425 -27.59 -14.35 -2.23
C ASN A 425 -26.59 -14.92 -1.21
N ILE A 426 -25.86 -15.98 -1.57
CA ILE A 426 -24.87 -16.62 -0.72
C ILE A 426 -23.50 -15.97 -0.88
N GLY A 427 -23.02 -15.77 -2.11
CA GLY A 427 -21.73 -15.18 -2.40
C GLY A 427 -21.68 -14.54 -3.78
N TYR A 428 -20.65 -13.75 -4.06
CA TYR A 428 -20.42 -13.21 -5.40
C TYR A 428 -19.88 -14.28 -6.34
N THR A 429 -20.20 -14.16 -7.63
CA THR A 429 -19.59 -15.00 -8.66
C THR A 429 -18.13 -14.59 -8.90
N ASP A 430 -17.33 -15.47 -9.50
CA ASP A 430 -15.94 -15.16 -9.88
C ASP A 430 -15.85 -13.90 -10.76
N LEU A 431 -16.77 -13.72 -11.68
CA LEU A 431 -16.83 -12.53 -12.54
C LEU A 431 -17.19 -11.25 -11.77
N ASP A 432 -18.06 -11.34 -10.78
CA ASP A 432 -18.40 -10.18 -9.96
C ASP A 432 -17.19 -9.78 -9.08
N MET A 433 -16.49 -10.74 -8.48
CA MET A 433 -15.32 -10.49 -7.63
C MET A 433 -14.13 -9.94 -8.43
N THR A 434 -13.75 -10.58 -9.53
CA THR A 434 -12.64 -10.11 -10.39
C THR A 434 -12.96 -8.78 -11.09
N GLY A 435 -14.24 -8.47 -11.26
CA GLY A 435 -14.72 -7.17 -11.75
C GLY A 435 -14.86 -6.08 -10.68
N GLY A 436 -14.46 -6.36 -9.42
CA GLY A 436 -14.52 -5.38 -8.32
C GLY A 436 -15.91 -5.09 -7.77
N LYS A 437 -16.91 -5.93 -8.04
CA LYS A 437 -18.31 -5.73 -7.63
C LYS A 437 -18.61 -6.34 -6.27
N MET A 438 -17.83 -5.99 -5.26
CA MET A 438 -18.07 -6.47 -3.89
C MET A 438 -18.52 -5.33 -2.98
N VAL A 439 -19.25 -5.66 -1.91
CA VAL A 439 -19.60 -4.68 -0.88
C VAL A 439 -18.37 -4.35 -0.02
N PRO A 440 -18.21 -3.09 0.43
CA PRO A 440 -17.16 -2.71 1.39
C PRO A 440 -17.31 -3.44 2.73
N GLY A 441 -16.22 -3.57 3.48
CA GLY A 441 -16.18 -4.17 4.82
C GLY A 441 -17.04 -3.47 5.88
N LYS A 442 -17.49 -2.23 5.60
CA LYS A 442 -18.52 -1.52 6.37
C LYS A 442 -19.57 -0.98 5.41
N VAL A 443 -20.83 -1.30 5.66
CA VAL A 443 -21.97 -0.85 4.85
C VAL A 443 -23.01 -0.16 5.71
N PRO A 444 -23.80 0.78 5.15
CA PRO A 444 -24.94 1.38 5.83
C PRO A 444 -25.93 0.32 6.32
N HIS A 445 -26.59 0.60 7.44
CA HIS A 445 -27.65 -0.29 7.96
C HIS A 445 -28.74 -0.54 6.90
N GLY A 446 -29.10 -1.82 6.70
CA GLY A 446 -30.10 -2.23 5.72
C GLY A 446 -29.56 -2.46 4.32
N THR A 447 -28.26 -2.29 4.08
CA THR A 447 -27.62 -2.74 2.84
C THR A 447 -27.56 -4.27 2.83
N PHE A 448 -27.89 -4.88 1.69
CA PHE A 448 -27.74 -6.33 1.53
C PHE A 448 -26.26 -6.71 1.44
N VAL A 449 -25.87 -7.70 2.23
CA VAL A 449 -24.57 -8.37 2.16
C VAL A 449 -24.83 -9.83 1.83
N PRO A 450 -24.14 -10.43 0.84
CA PRO A 450 -24.24 -11.87 0.60
C PRO A 450 -23.91 -12.66 1.86
N LEU A 451 -24.69 -13.72 2.09
CA LEU A 451 -24.76 -14.41 3.38
C LEU A 451 -23.43 -14.96 3.88
N ALA A 452 -22.54 -15.34 2.97
CA ALA A 452 -21.23 -15.88 3.30
C ALA A 452 -20.32 -14.91 4.09
N ASP A 453 -20.63 -13.61 4.07
CA ASP A 453 -19.79 -12.64 4.80
C ASP A 453 -20.61 -11.70 5.72
N VAL A 454 -21.85 -12.08 6.02
CA VAL A 454 -22.69 -11.41 7.01
C VAL A 454 -22.05 -11.42 8.42
N PRO A 455 -21.38 -12.51 8.89
CA PRO A 455 -20.72 -12.51 10.17
C PRO A 455 -19.70 -11.39 10.33
N ASP A 456 -18.86 -11.16 9.35
CA ASP A 456 -17.81 -10.15 9.42
C ASP A 456 -18.26 -8.72 9.10
N ILE A 457 -19.08 -8.57 8.04
CA ILE A 457 -19.51 -7.23 7.60
C ILE A 457 -20.63 -6.66 8.47
N ILE A 458 -21.54 -7.49 8.94
CA ILE A 458 -22.73 -7.04 9.68
C ILE A 458 -22.61 -7.36 11.18
N TRP A 459 -22.37 -8.65 11.55
CA TRP A 459 -22.44 -9.07 12.94
C TRP A 459 -21.27 -8.59 13.78
N ARG A 460 -20.07 -8.62 13.25
CA ARG A 460 -18.86 -8.11 13.92
C ARG A 460 -18.95 -6.62 14.28
N ASN A 461 -19.72 -5.86 13.49
CA ASN A 461 -19.96 -4.43 13.73
C ASN A 461 -21.17 -4.15 14.64
N ASP A 462 -21.92 -5.18 15.08
CA ASP A 462 -23.04 -5.06 16.02
C ASP A 462 -22.60 -5.44 17.46
N PRO A 463 -22.49 -4.47 18.39
CA PRO A 463 -22.08 -4.73 19.77
C PRO A 463 -22.93 -5.81 20.48
N ARG A 464 -24.18 -6.02 20.03
CA ARG A 464 -25.11 -7.02 20.59
C ARG A 464 -24.76 -8.44 20.17
N ARG A 465 -23.90 -8.60 19.15
CA ARG A 465 -23.39 -9.89 18.67
C ARG A 465 -21.90 -10.10 18.97
N LYS A 466 -21.34 -9.36 19.94
CA LYS A 466 -19.93 -9.46 20.31
C LYS A 466 -19.46 -10.90 20.62
N ALA A 467 -20.34 -11.74 21.14
CA ALA A 467 -20.06 -13.17 21.37
C ALA A 467 -19.74 -13.95 20.09
N ASP A 468 -20.06 -13.40 18.92
CA ASP A 468 -19.79 -14.05 17.63
C ASP A 468 -18.30 -14.15 17.32
N GLU A 469 -17.47 -13.27 17.87
CA GLU A 469 -16.01 -13.29 17.67
C GLU A 469 -15.40 -14.65 17.99
N SER A 470 -15.86 -15.33 19.04
CA SER A 470 -15.37 -16.65 19.42
C SER A 470 -15.83 -17.79 18.50
N ASN A 471 -16.81 -17.55 17.63
CA ASN A 471 -17.33 -18.58 16.73
C ASN A 471 -16.54 -18.71 15.43
N HIS A 472 -15.57 -17.79 15.17
CA HIS A 472 -14.74 -17.76 13.97
C HIS A 472 -13.49 -18.62 14.03
N PHE A 473 -13.13 -19.16 15.21
CA PHE A 473 -11.87 -19.86 15.36
C PHE A 473 -11.97 -21.06 16.32
N ALA A 474 -10.91 -21.89 16.29
CA ALA A 474 -10.67 -22.95 17.25
C ALA A 474 -9.17 -23.25 17.29
N ASP A 475 -8.52 -23.09 18.45
CA ASP A 475 -7.08 -23.35 18.64
C ASP A 475 -6.81 -24.85 18.75
N MET A 476 -6.99 -25.58 17.64
CA MET A 476 -7.02 -27.04 17.59
C MET A 476 -5.70 -27.70 17.95
N ASP A 477 -4.58 -27.07 17.64
CA ASP A 477 -3.20 -27.55 17.76
C ASP A 477 -2.51 -27.07 19.05
N GLU A 478 -3.15 -26.19 19.83
CA GLU A 478 -2.60 -25.72 21.09
C GLU A 478 -2.54 -26.82 22.14
N HIS A 479 -1.42 -26.93 22.84
CA HIS A 479 -1.25 -27.90 23.92
C HIS A 479 -0.32 -27.35 25.01
N ASN A 480 -0.43 -27.92 26.22
CA ASN A 480 0.43 -27.58 27.36
C ASN A 480 0.67 -28.81 28.20
N PRO A 481 1.94 -29.11 28.62
CA PRO A 481 2.26 -30.26 29.44
C PRO A 481 1.46 -30.39 30.75
N ALA A 482 0.95 -29.30 31.28
CA ALA A 482 0.13 -29.28 32.51
C ALA A 482 -1.36 -29.53 32.28
N VAL A 483 -1.83 -29.57 31.02
CA VAL A 483 -3.23 -29.63 30.65
C VAL A 483 -3.53 -30.93 29.92
N MET A 484 -4.52 -31.70 30.36
CA MET A 484 -5.04 -32.93 29.71
C MET A 484 -3.94 -33.88 29.19
N ASN A 485 -2.84 -34.06 29.97
CA ASN A 485 -1.68 -34.88 29.62
C ASN A 485 -0.97 -34.45 28.31
N ASP A 486 -0.81 -33.14 28.09
CA ASP A 486 -0.17 -32.57 26.92
C ASP A 486 -0.89 -32.87 25.59
N GLN A 487 -2.21 -32.99 25.64
CA GLN A 487 -3.03 -33.27 24.46
C GLN A 487 -3.71 -31.99 23.95
N SER A 488 -3.61 -31.78 22.66
CA SER A 488 -4.36 -30.70 21.99
C SER A 488 -5.81 -31.09 21.72
N LEU A 489 -6.66 -30.11 21.39
CA LEU A 489 -8.03 -30.37 20.95
C LEU A 489 -8.09 -31.32 19.74
N LEU A 490 -7.11 -31.27 18.82
CA LEU A 490 -7.00 -32.24 17.72
C LEU A 490 -6.98 -33.66 18.23
N LYS A 491 -6.20 -33.93 19.27
CA LYS A 491 -6.06 -35.31 19.84
C LYS A 491 -7.25 -35.69 20.68
N LEU A 492 -7.72 -34.79 21.53
CA LEU A 492 -8.86 -35.04 22.43
C LEU A 492 -10.15 -35.35 21.67
N ASN A 493 -10.39 -34.68 20.56
CA ASN A 493 -11.56 -34.90 19.70
C ASN A 493 -11.49 -36.17 18.83
N GLU A 494 -10.47 -37.01 18.98
CA GLU A 494 -10.54 -38.43 18.49
C GLU A 494 -11.57 -39.25 19.27
N ASP A 495 -11.81 -38.89 20.54
CA ASP A 495 -12.96 -39.39 21.28
C ASP A 495 -14.18 -38.51 21.01
N LEU A 496 -15.17 -39.04 20.30
CA LEU A 496 -16.42 -38.37 20.00
C LEU A 496 -17.20 -37.90 21.24
N ASN A 497 -16.95 -38.49 22.42
CA ASN A 497 -17.56 -38.03 23.67
C ASN A 497 -16.92 -36.71 24.17
N PHE A 498 -15.73 -36.38 23.73
CA PHE A 498 -15.09 -35.14 24.07
C PHE A 498 -15.71 -33.93 23.31
N ILE A 499 -16.41 -34.14 22.21
CA ILE A 499 -17.05 -33.10 21.40
C ILE A 499 -18.33 -32.65 22.11
N THR A 500 -18.14 -31.88 23.17
CA THR A 500 -19.20 -31.20 23.94
C THR A 500 -18.71 -29.82 24.40
N ILE A 501 -19.62 -28.91 24.63
CA ILE A 501 -19.31 -27.53 25.07
C ILE A 501 -18.60 -27.56 26.42
N GLU A 502 -19.03 -28.41 27.32
CA GLU A 502 -18.47 -28.56 28.68
C GLU A 502 -17.02 -29.05 28.64
N GLN A 503 -16.69 -30.01 27.79
CA GLN A 503 -15.33 -30.56 27.68
C GLN A 503 -14.37 -29.51 27.06
N TRP A 504 -14.83 -28.82 26.04
CA TRP A 504 -14.04 -27.74 25.42
C TRP A 504 -13.82 -26.57 26.38
N LEU A 505 -14.89 -26.15 27.09
CA LEU A 505 -14.75 -25.12 28.11
C LEU A 505 -13.83 -25.53 29.26
N ALA A 506 -13.85 -26.80 29.66
CA ALA A 506 -12.94 -27.32 30.69
C ALA A 506 -11.48 -27.28 30.22
N PHE A 507 -11.21 -27.67 28.98
CA PHE A 507 -9.90 -27.60 28.37
C PHE A 507 -9.40 -26.13 28.33
N ASP A 508 -10.20 -25.21 27.80
CA ASP A 508 -9.86 -23.80 27.71
C ASP A 508 -9.55 -23.17 29.07
N LYS A 509 -10.37 -23.52 30.10
CA LYS A 509 -10.14 -23.01 31.47
C LYS A 509 -8.84 -23.54 32.08
N GLU A 510 -8.49 -24.81 31.84
CA GLU A 510 -7.21 -25.34 32.26
C GLU A 510 -6.05 -24.68 31.54
N MET A 511 -6.17 -24.44 30.23
CA MET A 511 -5.19 -23.70 29.42
C MET A 511 -5.01 -22.26 29.89
N ASP A 512 -6.10 -21.54 30.17
CA ASP A 512 -6.06 -20.14 30.67
C ASP A 512 -5.35 -20.06 32.05
N ILE A 513 -5.38 -21.11 32.85
CA ILE A 513 -4.65 -21.17 34.14
C ILE A 513 -3.17 -21.50 33.89
N ALA A 514 -2.89 -22.47 33.01
CA ALA A 514 -1.53 -22.95 32.77
C ALA A 514 -0.67 -21.96 31.98
N ASP A 515 -1.29 -21.27 31.03
CA ASP A 515 -0.63 -20.27 30.15
C ASP A 515 -1.58 -19.09 29.87
N PRO A 516 -1.70 -18.13 30.82
CA PRO A 516 -2.63 -17.02 30.69
C PRO A 516 -2.21 -16.02 29.62
N VAL A 517 -3.10 -15.75 28.66
CA VAL A 517 -2.93 -14.71 27.64
C VAL A 517 -3.56 -13.41 28.12
N TYR A 518 -2.84 -12.31 28.01
CA TYR A 518 -3.31 -10.98 28.42
C TYR A 518 -3.43 -10.03 27.23
N LYS A 519 -4.53 -9.30 27.20
CA LYS A 519 -4.72 -8.13 26.34
C LYS A 519 -4.37 -6.88 27.12
N THR A 520 -3.61 -5.98 26.49
CA THR A 520 -3.36 -4.65 27.05
C THR A 520 -4.48 -3.71 26.61
N GLU A 521 -5.22 -3.15 27.54
CA GLU A 521 -6.28 -2.18 27.29
C GLU A 521 -5.69 -0.78 27.00
N LYS A 522 -6.51 0.13 26.45
CA LYS A 522 -6.09 1.49 26.09
C LYS A 522 -5.54 2.33 27.27
N ASP A 523 -5.90 1.97 28.49
CA ASP A 523 -5.40 2.61 29.72
C ASP A 523 -4.14 1.96 30.30
N GLY A 524 -3.55 0.99 29.56
CA GLY A 524 -2.36 0.24 29.98
C GLY A 524 -2.64 -0.93 30.94
N THR A 525 -3.89 -1.15 31.34
CA THR A 525 -4.24 -2.32 32.17
C THR A 525 -4.16 -3.60 31.35
N LYS A 526 -3.76 -4.70 32.00
CA LYS A 526 -3.74 -6.02 31.38
C LYS A 526 -4.97 -6.80 31.86
N THR A 527 -5.85 -7.19 30.92
CA THR A 527 -7.00 -8.06 31.18
C THR A 527 -6.75 -9.42 30.58
N LEU A 528 -7.17 -10.48 31.29
CA LEU A 528 -7.10 -11.85 30.77
C LEU A 528 -7.95 -11.93 29.49
N ARG A 529 -7.36 -12.45 28.41
CA ARG A 529 -8.06 -12.83 27.18
C ARG A 529 -8.32 -14.33 27.23
N PRO A 530 -9.51 -14.77 27.64
CA PRO A 530 -9.78 -16.19 27.77
C PRO A 530 -9.90 -16.85 26.40
N ARG A 531 -9.39 -18.06 26.27
CA ARG A 531 -9.62 -18.92 25.12
C ARG A 531 -11.09 -19.33 25.12
N ARG A 532 -11.78 -19.21 24.01
CA ARG A 532 -13.21 -19.59 23.90
C ARG A 532 -13.59 -19.89 22.47
N GLY A 533 -12.67 -20.41 21.68
CA GLY A 533 -12.93 -20.78 20.29
C GLY A 533 -14.04 -21.80 20.17
N ALA A 534 -15.13 -21.50 19.45
CA ALA A 534 -16.36 -22.27 19.42
C ALA A 534 -16.84 -22.66 18.03
N LEU A 535 -15.98 -22.56 17.01
CA LEU A 535 -16.33 -22.74 15.60
C LEU A 535 -17.12 -24.03 15.29
N PRO A 536 -16.76 -25.22 15.78
CA PRO A 536 -17.53 -26.43 15.49
C PRO A 536 -18.97 -26.40 16.06
N PHE A 537 -19.16 -25.74 17.19
CA PHE A 537 -20.49 -25.61 17.79
C PHE A 537 -21.36 -24.60 17.07
N ARG A 538 -20.73 -23.60 16.43
CA ARG A 538 -21.43 -22.68 15.54
C ARG A 538 -21.98 -23.41 14.30
N ILE A 539 -21.19 -24.26 13.68
CA ILE A 539 -21.62 -25.14 12.58
C ILE A 539 -22.76 -26.06 13.03
N TRP A 540 -22.66 -26.67 14.22
CA TRP A 540 -23.71 -27.48 14.83
C TRP A 540 -25.03 -26.69 14.91
N GLN A 541 -25.01 -25.49 15.48
CA GLN A 541 -26.17 -24.63 15.62
C GLN A 541 -26.83 -24.34 14.26
N CYS A 542 -26.03 -23.92 13.28
CA CYS A 542 -26.52 -23.63 11.93
C CYS A 542 -27.15 -24.83 11.24
N TYR A 543 -26.51 -26.02 11.39
CA TYR A 543 -27.00 -27.27 10.82
C TYR A 543 -28.37 -27.69 11.40
N ASN A 544 -28.51 -27.60 12.71
CA ASN A 544 -29.77 -27.87 13.40
C ASN A 544 -30.88 -26.90 12.92
N GLN A 545 -30.55 -25.61 12.81
CA GLN A 545 -31.50 -24.60 12.29
C GLN A 545 -31.93 -24.89 10.85
N MET A 546 -31.00 -25.30 9.97
CA MET A 546 -31.34 -25.69 8.60
C MET A 546 -32.34 -26.82 8.55
N ILE A 547 -32.10 -27.93 9.28
CA ILE A 547 -33.00 -29.08 9.33
C ILE A 547 -34.36 -28.68 9.91
N LYS A 548 -34.39 -27.91 10.98
CA LYS A 548 -35.61 -27.41 11.62
C LYS A 548 -36.44 -26.58 10.64
N SER A 549 -35.78 -25.67 9.92
CA SER A 549 -36.44 -24.77 8.96
C SER A 549 -37.05 -25.53 7.78
N LEU A 550 -36.36 -26.53 7.23
CA LEU A 550 -36.88 -27.39 6.17
C LEU A 550 -38.07 -28.23 6.61
N LYS A 551 -38.00 -28.81 7.83
CA LYS A 551 -39.15 -29.54 8.40
C LYS A 551 -40.37 -28.67 8.60
N ALA A 552 -40.18 -27.33 8.78
CA ALA A 552 -41.25 -26.33 8.84
C ALA A 552 -41.63 -25.78 7.47
N GLY A 553 -41.00 -26.23 6.39
CA GLY A 553 -41.22 -25.68 5.02
C GLY A 553 -40.67 -24.29 4.79
N ASN A 554 -39.76 -23.79 5.64
CA ASN A 554 -39.22 -22.43 5.61
C ASN A 554 -37.89 -22.37 4.88
N LEU A 555 -37.92 -22.19 3.55
CA LEU A 555 -36.74 -22.08 2.70
C LEU A 555 -35.90 -20.81 2.97
N LYS A 556 -36.50 -19.73 3.49
CA LYS A 556 -35.77 -18.50 3.79
C LYS A 556 -34.81 -18.71 4.96
N GLU A 557 -35.29 -19.30 6.03
CA GLU A 557 -34.45 -19.61 7.19
C GLU A 557 -33.38 -20.66 6.85
N TYR A 558 -33.72 -21.66 6.03
CA TYR A 558 -32.75 -22.65 5.53
C TYR A 558 -31.60 -21.95 4.79
N LEU A 559 -31.93 -21.05 3.84
CA LEU A 559 -30.94 -20.35 3.04
C LEU A 559 -30.05 -19.44 3.91
N VAL A 560 -30.67 -18.68 4.84
CA VAL A 560 -29.89 -17.76 5.70
C VAL A 560 -28.99 -18.55 6.63
N ALA A 561 -29.46 -19.64 7.24
CA ALA A 561 -28.64 -20.48 8.08
C ALA A 561 -27.49 -21.15 7.32
N GLY A 562 -27.76 -21.68 6.12
CA GLY A 562 -26.76 -22.32 5.27
C GLY A 562 -25.75 -21.32 4.70
N GLY A 563 -26.23 -20.14 4.26
CA GLY A 563 -25.36 -19.11 3.72
C GLY A 563 -24.43 -18.50 4.77
N ILE A 564 -24.93 -18.29 5.99
CA ILE A 564 -24.10 -17.87 7.14
C ILE A 564 -23.11 -18.97 7.54
N MET A 565 -23.54 -20.22 7.53
CA MET A 565 -22.63 -21.37 7.79
C MET A 565 -21.45 -21.39 6.86
N SER A 566 -21.58 -20.91 5.62
CA SER A 566 -20.46 -20.88 4.65
C SER A 566 -19.26 -20.05 5.14
N HIS A 567 -19.52 -19.00 5.92
CA HIS A 567 -18.47 -18.22 6.56
C HIS A 567 -17.61 -19.11 7.49
N TYR A 568 -18.24 -19.72 8.46
CA TYR A 568 -17.55 -20.56 9.44
C TYR A 568 -16.93 -21.82 8.83
N ALA A 569 -17.51 -22.37 7.76
CA ALA A 569 -16.88 -23.46 7.02
C ALA A 569 -15.62 -22.97 6.27
N GLY A 570 -15.61 -21.72 5.80
CA GLY A 570 -14.44 -21.05 5.28
C GLY A 570 -13.36 -20.91 6.35
N ASP A 571 -13.71 -20.40 7.53
CA ASP A 571 -12.80 -20.30 8.67
C ASP A 571 -12.20 -21.67 9.04
N ALA A 572 -13.02 -22.73 9.04
CA ALA A 572 -12.58 -24.09 9.39
C ALA A 572 -11.56 -24.69 8.43
N CYS A 573 -11.45 -24.21 7.18
CA CYS A 573 -10.44 -24.64 6.22
C CYS A 573 -9.26 -23.67 6.09
N GLN A 574 -9.23 -22.58 6.88
CA GLN A 574 -8.16 -21.61 6.91
C GLN A 574 -7.15 -21.97 8.02
N PRO A 575 -5.87 -22.25 7.69
CA PRO A 575 -4.89 -22.74 8.66
C PRO A 575 -4.75 -21.88 9.93
N LEU A 576 -4.80 -20.54 9.80
CA LEU A 576 -4.60 -19.64 10.93
C LEU A 576 -5.86 -19.47 11.81
N HIS A 577 -7.07 -19.79 11.32
CA HIS A 577 -8.29 -19.79 12.15
C HIS A 577 -8.43 -21.01 13.04
N ILE A 578 -7.68 -22.07 12.74
CA ILE A 578 -7.77 -23.35 13.45
C ILE A 578 -6.51 -23.66 14.26
N SER A 579 -5.70 -22.62 14.54
CA SER A 579 -4.43 -22.72 15.23
C SER A 579 -4.21 -21.57 16.20
N TYR A 580 -3.49 -21.83 17.28
CA TYR A 580 -3.00 -20.80 18.21
C TYR A 580 -2.04 -19.81 17.53
N LEU A 581 -1.50 -20.14 16.35
CA LEU A 581 -0.61 -19.28 15.55
C LEU A 581 -1.35 -18.21 14.73
N HIS A 582 -2.63 -17.95 15.02
CA HIS A 582 -3.45 -17.02 14.21
C HIS A 582 -2.86 -15.62 14.03
N HIS A 583 -2.03 -15.13 14.96
CA HIS A 583 -1.29 -13.87 14.86
C HIS A 583 0.24 -14.06 14.92
N GLY A 584 0.72 -15.27 14.57
CA GLY A 584 2.13 -15.64 14.71
C GLY A 584 2.53 -15.96 16.13
N GLU A 585 3.83 -16.19 16.37
CA GLU A 585 4.40 -16.51 17.68
C GLU A 585 4.73 -15.27 18.50
N THR A 586 4.82 -14.10 17.87
CA THR A 586 5.21 -12.84 18.49
C THR A 586 4.32 -11.68 18.08
N VAL A 587 4.26 -10.64 18.92
CA VAL A 587 3.52 -9.39 18.60
C VAL A 587 3.97 -8.75 17.28
N LYS A 588 5.21 -9.02 16.85
CA LYS A 588 5.75 -8.52 15.57
C LYS A 588 5.13 -9.19 14.34
N GLU A 589 4.42 -10.26 14.52
CA GLU A 589 3.86 -11.09 13.45
C GLU A 589 2.34 -10.94 13.30
N MET A 590 1.74 -10.01 14.03
CA MET A 590 0.28 -9.78 14.01
C MET A 590 -0.30 -9.57 12.60
N GLY A 591 0.51 -9.15 11.64
CA GLY A 591 0.11 -8.94 10.24
C GLY A 591 -0.03 -10.23 9.41
N VAL A 592 0.51 -11.37 9.87
CA VAL A 592 0.53 -12.62 9.07
C VAL A 592 -0.88 -13.04 8.62
N HIS A 593 -1.83 -12.92 9.52
CA HIS A 593 -3.22 -13.30 9.30
C HIS A 593 -3.84 -12.51 8.13
N SER A 594 -3.82 -11.17 8.23
CA SER A 594 -4.42 -10.31 7.20
C SER A 594 -3.68 -10.39 5.86
N ASP A 595 -2.36 -10.51 5.87
CA ASP A 595 -1.56 -10.60 4.65
C ASP A 595 -1.81 -11.89 3.87
N TYR A 596 -1.95 -13.02 4.57
CA TYR A 596 -2.29 -14.29 3.93
C TYR A 596 -3.74 -14.30 3.48
N GLU A 597 -4.64 -14.01 4.37
CA GLU A 597 -6.07 -14.23 4.22
C GLU A 597 -6.73 -13.21 3.28
N THR A 598 -6.35 -11.95 3.40
CA THR A 598 -6.93 -10.86 2.61
C THR A 598 -6.01 -10.45 1.48
N GLY A 599 -4.77 -10.09 1.78
CA GLY A 599 -3.83 -9.54 0.82
C GLY A 599 -3.52 -10.51 -0.31
N LEU A 600 -3.14 -11.75 0.02
CA LEU A 600 -2.77 -12.78 -0.95
C LEU A 600 -3.98 -13.22 -1.79
N ILE A 601 -5.10 -13.55 -1.14
CA ILE A 601 -6.30 -14.08 -1.82
C ILE A 601 -6.89 -13.02 -2.77
N ALA A 602 -7.05 -11.78 -2.33
CA ALA A 602 -7.59 -10.72 -3.16
C ALA A 602 -6.67 -10.39 -4.35
N ALA A 603 -5.35 -10.36 -4.14
CA ALA A 603 -4.39 -10.08 -5.21
C ALA A 603 -4.32 -11.21 -6.25
N LYS A 604 -4.64 -12.46 -5.87
CA LYS A 604 -4.45 -13.67 -6.68
C LYS A 604 -5.75 -14.34 -7.13
N MET A 605 -6.90 -13.66 -7.02
CA MET A 605 -8.19 -14.20 -7.45
C MET A 605 -8.17 -14.82 -8.85
N ALA A 606 -7.55 -14.13 -9.81
CA ALA A 606 -7.53 -14.56 -11.21
C ALA A 606 -6.79 -15.88 -11.42
N ASP A 607 -5.74 -16.12 -10.63
CA ASP A 607 -4.95 -17.36 -10.68
C ASP A 607 -5.57 -18.45 -9.79
N LEU A 608 -6.07 -18.07 -8.62
CA LEU A 608 -6.59 -18.98 -7.59
C LEU A 608 -7.91 -19.65 -7.97
N PHE A 609 -8.88 -18.90 -8.53
CA PHE A 609 -10.21 -19.45 -8.80
C PHE A 609 -10.20 -20.62 -9.79
N PRO A 610 -9.46 -20.57 -10.92
CA PRO A 610 -9.32 -21.75 -11.80
C PRO A 610 -8.72 -22.97 -11.09
N MET A 611 -7.75 -22.76 -10.17
CA MET A 611 -7.14 -23.85 -9.41
C MET A 611 -8.16 -24.50 -8.47
N ILE A 612 -9.00 -23.72 -7.79
CA ILE A 612 -10.08 -24.23 -6.93
C ILE A 612 -11.08 -25.06 -7.76
N HIS A 613 -11.49 -24.56 -8.92
CA HIS A 613 -12.41 -25.28 -9.81
C HIS A 613 -11.83 -26.61 -10.32
N ALA A 614 -10.53 -26.65 -10.60
CA ALA A 614 -9.85 -27.87 -11.07
C ALA A 614 -9.82 -28.97 -9.99
N LEU A 615 -9.91 -28.61 -8.71
CA LEU A 615 -9.85 -29.54 -7.56
C LEU A 615 -11.23 -29.94 -7.02
N GLY A 616 -12.29 -29.20 -7.40
CA GLY A 616 -13.65 -29.43 -6.89
C GLY A 616 -14.25 -30.73 -7.36
N GLN A 617 -15.00 -31.36 -6.48
CA GLN A 617 -15.73 -32.61 -6.73
C GLN A 617 -17.20 -32.46 -6.32
N GLU A 618 -18.09 -33.00 -7.13
CA GLU A 618 -19.52 -33.08 -6.79
C GLU A 618 -19.75 -34.03 -5.60
N VAL A 619 -20.64 -33.63 -4.69
CA VAL A 619 -20.96 -34.42 -3.49
C VAL A 619 -21.58 -35.76 -3.86
N ASN A 620 -21.04 -36.82 -3.32
CA ASN A 620 -21.59 -38.18 -3.43
C ASN A 620 -22.55 -38.47 -2.28
N ASP A 621 -23.67 -39.16 -2.53
CA ASP A 621 -24.65 -39.53 -1.51
C ASP A 621 -24.06 -40.37 -0.35
N ALA A 622 -22.93 -41.06 -0.57
CA ALA A 622 -22.21 -41.83 0.44
C ALA A 622 -21.46 -40.93 1.45
N GLU A 623 -21.19 -39.65 1.11
CA GLU A 623 -20.49 -38.69 1.94
C GLU A 623 -21.45 -37.95 2.90
N LEU A 624 -22.78 -38.11 2.70
CA LEU A 624 -23.76 -37.39 3.51
C LEU A 624 -23.67 -37.82 4.97
N ILE A 625 -23.74 -36.84 5.87
CA ILE A 625 -23.64 -37.02 7.31
C ILE A 625 -25.00 -37.24 7.96
N GLY A 626 -25.02 -37.60 9.25
CA GLY A 626 -26.23 -37.86 10.04
C GLY A 626 -27.11 -36.62 10.32
N PRO A 627 -28.28 -36.79 10.95
CA PRO A 627 -29.28 -35.74 11.12
C PRO A 627 -29.02 -34.79 12.30
N HIS A 628 -27.98 -35.02 13.09
CA HIS A 628 -27.74 -34.26 14.32
C HIS A 628 -26.63 -33.21 14.10
N GLY A 629 -26.73 -32.04 14.73
CA GLY A 629 -25.71 -31.04 14.66
C GLY A 629 -24.33 -31.51 15.14
N LYS A 630 -24.30 -32.52 16.04
CA LYS A 630 -23.05 -33.19 16.42
C LYS A 630 -22.35 -33.83 15.22
N ASP A 631 -23.11 -34.42 14.29
CA ASP A 631 -22.53 -35.01 13.07
C ASP A 631 -21.84 -33.94 12.22
N ALA A 632 -22.44 -32.73 12.16
CA ALA A 632 -21.87 -31.59 11.49
C ALA A 632 -20.59 -31.07 12.20
N ALA A 633 -20.59 -31.02 13.54
CA ALA A 633 -19.39 -30.65 14.30
C ALA A 633 -18.25 -31.66 14.09
N VAL A 634 -18.53 -32.95 14.09
CA VAL A 634 -17.56 -34.03 13.80
C VAL A 634 -16.99 -33.85 12.38
N HIS A 635 -17.85 -33.58 11.42
CA HIS A 635 -17.44 -33.35 10.02
C HIS A 635 -16.49 -32.16 9.89
N ILE A 636 -16.81 -31.03 10.52
CA ILE A 636 -15.96 -29.82 10.50
C ILE A 636 -14.65 -30.04 11.28
N ILE A 637 -14.66 -30.72 12.42
CA ILE A 637 -13.42 -31.07 13.12
C ILE A 637 -12.52 -31.96 12.25
N SER A 638 -13.12 -32.86 11.45
CA SER A 638 -12.36 -33.64 10.48
C SER A 638 -11.75 -32.76 9.36
N LEU A 639 -12.47 -31.76 8.87
CA LEU A 639 -11.95 -30.76 7.93
C LEU A 639 -10.75 -30.02 8.55
N MET A 640 -10.88 -29.48 9.75
CA MET A 640 -9.81 -28.78 10.46
C MET A 640 -8.55 -29.66 10.63
N ARG A 641 -8.73 -30.91 11.05
CA ARG A 641 -7.63 -31.87 11.18
C ARG A 641 -6.91 -32.11 9.85
N ASN A 642 -7.67 -32.33 8.79
CA ASN A 642 -7.12 -32.55 7.46
C ASN A 642 -6.41 -31.30 6.94
N THR A 643 -6.94 -30.10 7.21
CA THR A 643 -6.32 -28.84 6.87
C THR A 643 -4.96 -28.69 7.57
N ILE A 644 -4.88 -28.86 8.88
CA ILE A 644 -3.60 -28.76 9.63
C ILE A 644 -2.59 -29.81 9.14
N ALA A 645 -3.05 -31.01 8.81
CA ALA A 645 -2.16 -32.08 8.32
C ALA A 645 -1.61 -31.80 6.92
N ALA A 646 -2.43 -31.26 6.02
CA ALA A 646 -2.05 -30.98 4.62
C ALA A 646 -1.38 -29.62 4.46
N PHE A 647 -1.75 -28.64 5.26
CA PHE A 647 -1.26 -27.27 5.25
C PHE A 647 -1.03 -26.76 6.68
N PRO A 648 0.09 -27.15 7.31
CA PRO A 648 0.40 -26.70 8.67
C PRO A 648 0.44 -25.17 8.79
N PRO A 649 -0.15 -24.59 9.85
CA PRO A 649 -0.15 -23.12 10.06
C PRO A 649 1.25 -22.50 10.09
N MET A 650 2.25 -23.25 10.58
CA MET A 650 3.64 -22.83 10.59
C MET A 650 4.19 -22.55 9.18
N GLU A 651 3.74 -23.28 8.15
CA GLU A 651 4.19 -23.02 6.76
C GLU A 651 3.72 -21.65 6.27
N VAL A 652 2.52 -21.22 6.64
CA VAL A 652 2.04 -19.87 6.32
C VAL A 652 2.90 -18.82 7.00
N LEU A 653 3.21 -19.05 8.29
CA LEU A 653 4.04 -18.13 9.08
C LEU A 653 5.47 -18.06 8.56
N GLU A 654 6.09 -19.20 8.21
CA GLU A 654 7.45 -19.23 7.64
C GLU A 654 7.49 -18.58 6.27
N SER A 655 6.54 -18.84 5.39
CA SER A 655 6.44 -18.16 4.09
C SER A 655 6.29 -16.65 4.28
N TRP A 656 5.44 -16.22 5.21
CA TRP A 656 5.28 -14.81 5.54
C TRP A 656 6.58 -14.17 6.07
N ARG A 657 7.31 -14.86 6.97
CA ARG A 657 8.61 -14.41 7.51
C ARG A 657 9.67 -14.25 6.42
N ASN A 658 9.67 -15.14 5.44
CA ASN A 658 10.65 -15.17 4.35
C ASN A 658 10.30 -14.20 3.21
N ALA A 659 9.03 -13.91 3.02
CA ALA A 659 8.54 -13.04 1.97
C ALA A 659 8.56 -11.58 2.42
N LYS A 660 9.71 -10.90 2.24
CA LYS A 660 9.90 -9.48 2.60
C LYS A 660 10.02 -8.61 1.36
N GLY A 661 9.73 -7.31 1.53
CA GLY A 661 9.96 -6.29 0.54
C GLY A 661 8.97 -6.30 -0.63
N ARG A 662 9.36 -5.64 -1.72
CA ARG A 662 8.57 -5.60 -2.97
C ARG A 662 8.34 -7.01 -3.47
N GLY A 663 7.10 -7.30 -3.88
CA GLY A 663 6.73 -8.62 -4.35
C GLY A 663 6.53 -9.66 -3.25
N LYS A 664 6.32 -9.26 -1.99
CA LYS A 664 5.96 -10.16 -0.88
C LYS A 664 4.82 -11.09 -1.26
N THR A 665 3.74 -10.55 -1.82
CA THR A 665 2.57 -11.31 -2.28
C THR A 665 2.93 -12.36 -3.31
N GLU A 666 3.81 -12.03 -4.27
CA GLU A 666 4.29 -12.98 -5.30
C GLU A 666 5.13 -14.11 -4.70
N LYS A 667 6.00 -13.77 -3.74
CA LYS A 667 6.82 -14.78 -3.03
C LYS A 667 5.96 -15.75 -2.23
N MET A 668 5.01 -15.22 -1.43
CA MET A 668 4.05 -16.06 -0.69
C MET A 668 3.20 -16.90 -1.63
N TRP A 669 2.72 -16.30 -2.74
CA TRP A 669 1.93 -17.01 -3.74
C TRP A 669 2.69 -18.19 -4.34
N ALA A 670 3.94 -18.00 -4.72
CA ALA A 670 4.77 -19.06 -5.30
C ALA A 670 4.93 -20.28 -4.38
N GLU A 671 4.89 -20.07 -3.06
CA GLU A 671 5.03 -21.15 -2.06
C GLU A 671 3.71 -21.76 -1.63
N LEU A 672 2.61 -20.96 -1.57
CA LEU A 672 1.36 -21.36 -0.90
C LEU A 672 0.19 -21.63 -1.84
N ASN A 673 0.30 -21.33 -3.15
CA ASN A 673 -0.83 -21.36 -4.09
C ASN A 673 -1.59 -22.69 -4.12
N ASP A 674 -0.88 -23.83 -4.30
CA ASP A 674 -1.49 -25.15 -4.42
C ASP A 674 -2.23 -25.58 -3.14
N LYS A 675 -1.63 -25.33 -1.98
CA LYS A 675 -2.21 -25.65 -0.69
C LYS A 675 -3.40 -24.77 -0.37
N THR A 676 -3.31 -23.48 -0.70
CA THR A 676 -4.42 -22.52 -0.55
C THR A 676 -5.61 -22.93 -1.42
N ALA A 677 -5.39 -23.26 -2.69
CA ALA A 677 -6.45 -23.74 -3.57
C ALA A 677 -7.08 -25.04 -3.08
N ALA A 678 -6.25 -25.99 -2.60
CA ALA A 678 -6.72 -27.27 -2.11
C ALA A 678 -7.59 -27.13 -0.84
N THR A 679 -7.17 -26.31 0.13
CA THR A 679 -7.96 -26.11 1.36
C THR A 679 -9.28 -25.41 1.08
N MET A 680 -9.30 -24.39 0.21
CA MET A 680 -10.53 -23.71 -0.20
C MET A 680 -11.49 -24.64 -0.96
N ALA A 681 -10.99 -25.47 -1.88
CA ALA A 681 -11.80 -26.48 -2.58
C ALA A 681 -12.39 -27.49 -1.61
N THR A 682 -11.59 -27.98 -0.65
CA THR A 682 -12.04 -28.94 0.39
C THR A 682 -13.06 -28.29 1.32
N GLY A 683 -12.88 -27.01 1.69
CA GLY A 683 -13.86 -26.25 2.50
C GLY A 683 -15.21 -26.10 1.78
N ALA A 684 -15.19 -25.75 0.48
CA ALA A 684 -16.41 -25.67 -0.32
C ALA A 684 -17.12 -27.03 -0.46
N HIS A 685 -16.36 -28.12 -0.64
CA HIS A 685 -16.90 -29.48 -0.69
C HIS A 685 -17.53 -29.91 0.65
N ALA A 686 -16.84 -29.67 1.76
CA ALA A 686 -17.38 -29.97 3.10
C ALA A 686 -18.68 -29.19 3.38
N LEU A 687 -18.74 -27.93 2.97
CA LEU A 687 -19.95 -27.10 3.07
C LEU A 687 -21.10 -27.66 2.21
N ALA A 688 -20.83 -28.09 0.99
CA ALA A 688 -21.83 -28.71 0.11
C ALA A 688 -22.39 -30.01 0.71
N ILE A 689 -21.54 -30.84 1.35
CA ILE A 689 -21.98 -32.01 2.11
C ILE A 689 -22.94 -31.66 3.26
N LEU A 690 -22.62 -30.61 4.02
CA LEU A 690 -23.46 -30.10 5.10
C LEU A 690 -24.83 -29.68 4.60
N TRP A 691 -24.87 -28.88 3.51
CA TRP A 691 -26.11 -28.38 2.94
C TRP A 691 -27.00 -29.48 2.38
N GLN A 692 -26.42 -30.42 1.63
CA GLN A 692 -27.15 -31.53 1.04
C GLN A 692 -27.64 -32.49 2.11
N SER A 693 -26.85 -32.75 3.18
CA SER A 693 -27.25 -33.55 4.31
C SER A 693 -28.41 -32.91 5.07
N ALA A 694 -28.35 -31.63 5.36
CA ALA A 694 -29.45 -30.90 6.00
C ALA A 694 -30.71 -30.92 5.17
N TRP A 695 -30.59 -30.78 3.83
CA TRP A 695 -31.72 -30.88 2.88
C TRP A 695 -32.39 -32.22 2.96
N LYS A 696 -31.62 -33.31 2.92
CA LYS A 696 -32.12 -34.69 3.04
C LYS A 696 -32.85 -34.94 4.37
N HIS A 697 -32.21 -34.58 5.50
CA HIS A 697 -32.77 -34.81 6.82
C HIS A 697 -33.89 -33.85 7.22
N GLY A 698 -33.97 -32.70 6.57
CA GLY A 698 -35.05 -31.74 6.68
C GLY A 698 -36.26 -32.04 5.78
N ASN A 699 -36.19 -33.12 4.98
CA ASN A 699 -37.22 -33.50 4.00
C ASN A 699 -37.43 -32.44 2.90
N GLY A 700 -36.35 -31.78 2.45
CA GLY A 700 -36.39 -30.72 1.43
C GLY A 700 -36.99 -31.17 0.07
N ASP A 701 -36.82 -32.46 -0.27
CA ASP A 701 -37.38 -33.03 -1.51
C ASP A 701 -38.91 -33.09 -1.52
N ALA A 702 -39.58 -32.99 -0.39
CA ALA A 702 -41.04 -32.89 -0.32
C ALA A 702 -41.56 -31.49 -0.66
N LEU A 703 -40.72 -30.48 -0.72
CA LEU A 703 -41.12 -29.12 -1.07
C LEU A 703 -41.54 -29.01 -2.54
N PRO A 704 -42.55 -28.16 -2.87
CA PRO A 704 -42.97 -27.97 -4.23
C PRO A 704 -41.90 -27.29 -5.08
N THR A 705 -41.76 -27.69 -6.33
CA THR A 705 -40.75 -27.15 -7.26
C THR A 705 -40.91 -25.64 -7.47
N GLU A 706 -42.13 -25.14 -7.41
CA GLU A 706 -42.47 -23.72 -7.58
C GLU A 706 -41.95 -22.85 -6.44
N ALA A 707 -41.57 -23.44 -5.31
CA ALA A 707 -40.96 -22.74 -4.20
C ALA A 707 -39.42 -22.59 -4.32
N LEU A 708 -38.81 -23.31 -5.28
CA LEU A 708 -37.35 -23.33 -5.48
C LEU A 708 -36.87 -22.16 -6.35
N ILE A 709 -37.18 -20.95 -5.94
CA ILE A 709 -36.87 -19.71 -6.64
C ILE A 709 -35.85 -18.87 -5.90
N GLU A 710 -35.30 -17.87 -6.56
CA GLU A 710 -34.46 -16.84 -5.92
C GLU A 710 -35.28 -16.09 -4.86
N LEU A 711 -34.71 -15.96 -3.66
CA LEU A 711 -35.34 -15.27 -2.55
C LEU A 711 -35.03 -13.77 -2.58
N LYS A 712 -35.95 -12.96 -2.09
CA LYS A 712 -35.80 -11.50 -2.04
C LYS A 712 -34.83 -11.10 -0.98
N GLN A 713 -33.83 -10.30 -1.32
CA GLN A 713 -32.79 -9.78 -0.42
C GLN A 713 -33.38 -9.09 0.82
N ALA A 714 -34.45 -8.32 0.66
CA ALA A 714 -35.12 -7.64 1.78
C ALA A 714 -35.63 -8.60 2.87
N ASP A 715 -36.03 -9.82 2.51
CA ASP A 715 -36.46 -10.83 3.47
C ASP A 715 -35.25 -11.47 4.18
N LEU A 716 -34.13 -11.64 3.47
CA LEU A 716 -32.88 -12.16 4.03
C LEU A 716 -32.26 -11.18 5.02
N ILE A 717 -32.28 -9.87 4.70
CA ILE A 717 -31.83 -8.80 5.62
C ILE A 717 -32.59 -8.86 6.94
N LYS A 718 -33.91 -9.02 6.89
CA LYS A 718 -34.73 -9.09 8.13
C LYS A 718 -34.30 -10.27 9.01
N LEU A 719 -34.01 -11.43 8.42
CA LEU A 719 -33.61 -12.63 9.15
C LEU A 719 -32.22 -12.51 9.77
N TYR A 720 -31.20 -12.10 9.00
CA TYR A 720 -29.85 -12.01 9.58
C TYR A 720 -29.67 -10.81 10.53
N SER A 721 -30.57 -9.81 10.47
CA SER A 721 -30.62 -8.72 11.44
C SER A 721 -31.39 -9.05 12.72
N ASP A 722 -32.13 -10.13 12.75
CA ASP A 722 -32.85 -10.60 13.94
C ASP A 722 -31.87 -11.27 14.91
N LEU A 723 -31.75 -10.71 16.12
CA LEU A 723 -30.86 -11.21 17.15
C LEU A 723 -31.26 -12.57 17.70
N THR A 724 -32.52 -12.96 17.52
CA THR A 724 -33.04 -14.27 17.98
C THR A 724 -32.83 -15.38 16.96
N PHE A 725 -32.53 -15.01 15.70
CA PHE A 725 -32.22 -15.99 14.66
C PHE A 725 -30.71 -16.27 14.67
N ILE A 726 -30.35 -17.50 14.95
CA ILE A 726 -28.96 -17.97 15.12
C ILE A 726 -28.18 -17.03 16.07
N PRO A 727 -28.59 -16.94 17.36
CA PRO A 727 -27.92 -16.08 18.34
C PRO A 727 -26.45 -16.50 18.52
N SER A 728 -25.59 -15.54 18.79
CA SER A 728 -24.16 -15.77 19.03
C SER A 728 -23.90 -15.99 20.51
N TYR A 729 -23.17 -17.05 20.85
CA TYR A 729 -22.79 -17.44 22.20
C TYR A 729 -21.28 -17.69 22.29
N THR A 730 -20.73 -17.61 23.50
CA THR A 730 -19.37 -18.07 23.83
C THR A 730 -19.46 -19.44 24.53
N LEU A 731 -18.35 -20.16 24.68
CA LEU A 731 -18.32 -21.42 25.42
C LEU A 731 -18.74 -21.26 26.90
N ASP A 732 -18.67 -20.07 27.48
CA ASP A 732 -19.15 -19.77 28.83
C ASP A 732 -20.69 -19.82 28.94
N ASP A 733 -21.42 -19.69 27.81
CA ASP A 733 -22.88 -19.69 27.73
C ASP A 733 -23.44 -21.11 27.58
N VAL A 734 -22.94 -22.07 28.38
CA VAL A 734 -23.21 -23.53 28.25
C VAL A 734 -24.71 -23.85 28.08
N GLU A 735 -25.57 -23.31 28.95
CA GLU A 735 -27.01 -23.61 28.92
C GLU A 735 -27.70 -23.03 27.68
N ALA A 736 -27.26 -21.85 27.22
CA ALA A 736 -27.78 -21.24 25.99
C ALA A 736 -27.37 -22.05 24.75
N TYR A 737 -26.11 -22.50 24.68
CA TYR A 737 -25.67 -23.41 23.63
C TYR A 737 -26.42 -24.74 23.64
N LYS A 738 -26.63 -25.34 24.81
CA LYS A 738 -27.43 -26.55 24.92
C LYS A 738 -28.84 -26.38 24.36
N ALA A 739 -29.47 -25.24 24.63
CA ALA A 739 -30.81 -24.96 24.14
C ALA A 739 -30.91 -24.88 22.61
N VAL A 740 -29.83 -24.57 21.90
CA VAL A 740 -29.81 -24.48 20.43
C VAL A 740 -29.07 -25.62 19.74
N CYS A 741 -28.23 -26.36 20.46
CA CYS A 741 -27.48 -27.51 19.95
C CYS A 741 -28.15 -28.87 20.26
N TRP A 742 -28.94 -28.97 21.30
CA TRP A 742 -29.65 -30.22 21.72
C TRP A 742 -31.17 -30.10 21.43
#